data_1f5b11f626c6ca860d0cb6f790e7ba25
#
_entry.id   1f5b11f626c6ca860d0cb6f790e7ba25
#
_cell.length_a   1.000
_cell.length_b   1.000
_cell.length_c   1.000
_cell.angle_alpha   90.00
_cell.angle_beta   90.00
_cell.angle_gamma   90.00
#
_symmetry.space_group_name_H-M   'P 1'
#
loop_
_entity.id
_entity.type
_entity.pdbx_description
1 polymer ?
#
loop_
_entity_poly.entity_id
_entity_poly.type
_entity_poly.pdbx_seq_one_letter_code
_entity_poly.pdbx_strand_id
1 'polypeptide(L)'
;MLKTLDPQQLTLRIDPANFDFASTAELVGQRKPNGEWIGQAEAETAARFGLGMPQPGFHLIVIGEPGCGRTSLMLMLMHEYAAGLPVPPDLLYLHNFEQPEKPMALRVAAGTGAKLRQALDRFIRILARCMPTLASDATAVEDLLQKEFAEIRQVVQAESAEQQKLESYLAALRQDVFDNIDLFLQVHSIAHVQAQAQNAPQNLGTELMLNAENEGMLESYLARFRANLLVDHRQQAAAPVIYDDDPTYQSLFGSYESGEQAGNLPEFMRLRAGNLLRADGGMLMLHLRDLHGDHHNGPQILEKLRRFLRNGRVQIEESVSHGGQAAITHPVSEPLPVEVRLVLIASREEYYRLQDEAEEFVRFFNVKVDFTDDFPADKLLYRQIAAYVAERCEHFGLPHFSAEAVAKVLETMHRWVEDKQRISSRLADLQQLILSAAAETRRRVQSAKPDVLVERQDVLAVLHASYKRHRHPEMQMLRAIVDGDLMISVQGRELGQINGLTHIDLGDAGFGSPVRISARCFAGEEGVINIDREVEMTGPNHDKGLFILQSWLSASFAKLTPLSLNASLVFEQEYHGVEGDSASCAELYALLSSISGLPLPQGIAVTGAMNQHGEVMAIGGVNEKIEGYFRVCQAIGLDGSQGVLIPERNAAHLVLNEEVVAAVAAGKFQIRTFAHVLEGLEYLTGLSAGELDEKGDYRPESVMGRVQRVLEGFRKIYDSNKSDD
;
A
#
# COMPACT_ATOMS: atom_id res chain seq x y z
N MET A 1 37.29 -9.89 -18.35
CA MET A 1 38.18 -10.76 -17.53
C MET A 1 37.55 -10.98 -16.18
N LEU A 2 37.55 -12.21 -15.75
CA LEU A 2 37.00 -12.59 -14.43
C LEU A 2 37.74 -11.84 -13.33
N LYS A 3 36.98 -11.16 -12.45
CA LYS A 3 37.56 -10.37 -11.36
C LYS A 3 37.20 -10.99 -10.01
N THR A 4 38.20 -11.11 -9.13
CA THR A 4 37.95 -11.43 -7.73
C THR A 4 37.68 -10.13 -6.99
N LEU A 5 36.58 -10.08 -6.22
CA LEU A 5 36.22 -8.89 -5.47
C LEU A 5 36.98 -8.82 -4.13
N ASP A 6 37.50 -7.63 -3.83
CA ASP A 6 38.15 -7.36 -2.56
C ASP A 6 37.10 -7.16 -1.42
N PRO A 7 37.44 -7.47 -0.16
CA PRO A 7 36.52 -7.31 0.98
C PRO A 7 35.88 -5.93 1.08
N GLN A 8 36.59 -4.87 0.69
CA GLN A 8 36.06 -3.50 0.68
C GLN A 8 34.94 -3.27 -0.35
N GLN A 9 34.91 -4.09 -1.41
CA GLN A 9 33.90 -4.02 -2.48
C GLN A 9 32.62 -4.79 -2.12
N LEU A 10 32.63 -5.60 -1.06
CA LEU A 10 31.52 -6.49 -0.68
C LEU A 10 30.48 -5.85 0.23
N THR A 11 30.79 -4.70 0.79
CA THR A 11 29.92 -4.01 1.73
C THR A 11 29.98 -2.51 1.51
N LEU A 12 29.01 -1.80 2.07
CA LEU A 12 29.08 -0.35 2.23
C LEU A 12 29.41 -0.06 3.71
N ARG A 13 30.44 0.74 3.94
CA ARG A 13 30.75 1.26 5.26
C ARG A 13 30.79 2.77 5.22
N ILE A 14 29.88 3.39 5.98
CA ILE A 14 29.80 4.84 6.09
C ILE A 14 30.69 5.27 7.25
N ASP A 15 31.67 6.16 6.95
CA ASP A 15 32.54 6.70 7.97
C ASP A 15 31.83 7.79 8.78
N PRO A 16 31.60 7.60 10.10
CA PRO A 16 30.97 8.58 10.97
C PRO A 16 31.68 9.94 11.00
N ALA A 17 32.99 9.96 10.73
CA ALA A 17 33.76 11.21 10.67
C ALA A 17 33.31 12.17 9.54
N ASN A 18 32.55 11.68 8.57
CA ASN A 18 31.97 12.50 7.50
C ASN A 18 30.71 13.27 7.94
N PHE A 19 30.16 13.00 9.12
CA PHE A 19 29.03 13.72 9.67
C PHE A 19 29.52 14.97 10.42
N ASP A 20 28.69 16.00 10.42
CA ASP A 20 28.92 17.28 11.13
C ASP A 20 28.29 17.31 12.53
N PHE A 21 27.96 16.13 13.09
CA PHE A 21 27.37 15.93 14.40
C PHE A 21 27.97 14.68 15.07
N ALA A 22 28.07 14.69 16.38
CA ALA A 22 28.50 13.51 17.18
C ALA A 22 27.27 12.66 17.59
N SER A 23 26.12 13.28 17.75
CA SER A 23 24.88 12.60 18.07
C SER A 23 23.66 13.30 17.47
N THR A 24 22.56 12.56 17.33
CA THR A 24 21.31 13.13 16.83
C THR A 24 20.70 14.17 17.77
N ALA A 25 21.15 14.28 19.03
CA ALA A 25 20.71 15.34 19.94
C ALA A 25 21.05 16.75 19.42
N GLU A 26 22.13 16.88 18.64
CA GLU A 26 22.56 18.14 18.05
C GLU A 26 21.67 18.58 16.88
N LEU A 27 20.86 17.68 16.35
CA LEU A 27 19.99 17.90 15.19
C LEU A 27 18.54 18.21 15.59
N VAL A 28 18.21 18.22 16.87
CA VAL A 28 16.87 18.53 17.39
C VAL A 28 16.45 19.94 16.93
N GLY A 29 15.22 20.05 16.40
CA GLY A 29 14.65 21.31 15.91
C GLY A 29 15.23 21.82 14.56
N GLN A 30 16.16 21.09 13.94
CA GLN A 30 16.70 21.50 12.64
C GLN A 30 15.79 21.14 11.46
N ARG A 31 14.83 20.25 11.66
CA ARG A 31 13.82 19.92 10.66
C ARG A 31 12.64 20.88 10.74
N LYS A 32 12.10 21.27 9.61
CA LYS A 32 10.93 22.15 9.56
C LYS A 32 9.73 21.50 10.27
N PRO A 33 8.93 22.24 11.05
CA PRO A 33 7.80 21.69 11.79
C PRO A 33 6.74 20.98 10.92
N ASN A 34 6.61 21.38 9.66
CA ASN A 34 5.62 20.87 8.70
C ASN A 34 6.12 19.68 7.87
N GLY A 35 7.11 18.92 8.34
CA GLY A 35 7.59 17.72 7.69
C GLY A 35 8.22 18.00 6.32
N GLU A 36 9.54 17.96 6.26
CA GLU A 36 10.23 17.94 4.97
C GLU A 36 10.02 16.56 4.34
N TRP A 37 9.62 16.53 3.07
CA TRP A 37 9.45 15.28 2.33
C TRP A 37 10.82 14.77 1.92
N ILE A 38 11.44 13.96 2.78
CA ILE A 38 12.80 13.44 2.59
C ILE A 38 12.87 12.71 1.25
N GLY A 39 13.72 13.22 0.34
CA GLY A 39 13.95 12.63 -0.97
C GLY A 39 12.76 12.64 -1.94
N GLN A 40 11.60 13.16 -1.56
CA GLN A 40 10.34 13.11 -2.34
C GLN A 40 9.99 14.46 -2.97
N ALA A 41 10.97 15.23 -3.45
CA ALA A 41 10.75 16.60 -3.94
C ALA A 41 9.77 16.70 -5.12
N GLU A 42 9.80 15.72 -6.04
CA GLU A 42 8.88 15.70 -7.18
C GLU A 42 7.45 15.36 -6.73
N ALA A 43 7.29 14.38 -5.85
CA ALA A 43 6.00 14.03 -5.27
C ALA A 43 5.42 15.20 -4.46
N GLU A 44 6.24 15.90 -3.65
CA GLU A 44 5.82 17.09 -2.93
C GLU A 44 5.37 18.21 -3.88
N THR A 45 6.13 18.45 -4.95
CA THR A 45 5.78 19.47 -5.96
C THR A 45 4.45 19.14 -6.63
N ALA A 46 4.23 17.89 -7.03
CA ALA A 46 2.99 17.44 -7.62
C ALA A 46 1.80 17.54 -6.65
N ALA A 47 2.00 17.17 -5.38
CA ALA A 47 0.97 17.27 -4.36
C ALA A 47 0.58 18.73 -4.08
N ARG A 48 1.56 19.63 -3.92
CA ARG A 48 1.32 21.07 -3.74
C ARG A 48 0.63 21.68 -4.94
N PHE A 49 1.03 21.32 -6.16
CA PHE A 49 0.34 21.74 -7.38
C PHE A 49 -1.13 21.31 -7.37
N GLY A 50 -1.40 20.02 -7.13
CA GLY A 50 -2.75 19.47 -7.15
C GLY A 50 -3.66 20.07 -6.07
N LEU A 51 -3.16 20.24 -4.84
CA LEU A 51 -3.92 20.86 -3.75
C LEU A 51 -4.13 22.36 -3.99
N GLY A 52 -3.18 23.03 -4.64
CA GLY A 52 -3.24 24.48 -4.94
C GLY A 52 -4.16 24.86 -6.10
N MET A 53 -4.64 23.89 -6.91
CA MET A 53 -5.52 24.19 -8.05
C MET A 53 -6.90 24.64 -7.56
N PRO A 54 -7.37 25.85 -7.94
CA PRO A 54 -8.66 26.36 -7.47
C PRO A 54 -9.86 25.73 -8.18
N GLN A 55 -9.65 25.08 -9.34
CA GLN A 55 -10.73 24.52 -10.14
C GLN A 55 -11.30 23.26 -9.46
N PRO A 56 -12.65 23.10 -9.43
CA PRO A 56 -13.28 21.87 -8.99
C PRO A 56 -12.90 20.69 -9.91
N GLY A 57 -12.93 19.47 -9.38
CA GLY A 57 -12.61 18.26 -10.15
C GLY A 57 -11.12 17.93 -10.30
N PHE A 58 -10.22 18.72 -9.70
CA PHE A 58 -8.80 18.33 -9.59
C PHE A 58 -8.62 17.40 -8.39
N HIS A 59 -8.82 16.12 -8.63
CA HIS A 59 -8.56 15.07 -7.64
C HIS A 59 -7.14 14.54 -7.78
N LEU A 60 -6.59 14.02 -6.69
CA LEU A 60 -5.22 13.51 -6.64
C LEU A 60 -5.22 12.00 -6.43
N ILE A 61 -4.33 11.30 -7.15
CA ILE A 61 -3.96 9.93 -6.83
C ILE A 61 -2.51 9.87 -6.37
N VAL A 62 -2.30 9.29 -5.20
CA VAL A 62 -1.00 9.20 -4.53
C VAL A 62 -0.54 7.76 -4.57
N ILE A 63 0.57 7.52 -5.24
CA ILE A 63 1.09 6.18 -5.47
C ILE A 63 2.44 6.01 -4.77
N GLY A 64 2.70 4.82 -4.30
CA GLY A 64 3.97 4.44 -3.68
C GLY A 64 3.82 3.17 -2.85
N GLU A 65 4.93 2.63 -2.41
CA GLU A 65 4.92 1.42 -1.58
C GLU A 65 4.47 1.72 -0.13
N PRO A 66 3.86 0.74 0.54
CA PRO A 66 3.55 0.86 1.96
C PRO A 66 4.79 1.21 2.79
N GLY A 67 4.63 2.12 3.76
CA GLY A 67 5.73 2.51 4.64
C GLY A 67 6.60 3.68 4.17
N CYS A 68 6.44 4.20 2.94
CA CYS A 68 7.17 5.38 2.46
C CYS A 68 6.67 6.72 3.05
N GLY A 69 5.63 6.71 3.87
CA GLY A 69 5.08 7.91 4.51
C GLY A 69 4.01 8.66 3.70
N ARG A 70 3.59 8.14 2.55
CA ARG A 70 2.64 8.79 1.62
C ARG A 70 1.36 9.29 2.29
N THR A 71 0.72 8.47 3.15
CA THR A 71 -0.51 8.83 3.87
C THR A 71 -0.28 9.97 4.86
N SER A 72 0.75 9.86 5.70
CA SER A 72 1.03 10.85 6.75
C SER A 72 1.48 12.19 6.18
N LEU A 73 2.36 12.17 5.18
CA LEU A 73 2.86 13.38 4.52
C LEU A 73 1.75 14.09 3.75
N MET A 74 0.92 13.31 3.05
CA MET A 74 -0.20 13.87 2.29
C MET A 74 -1.26 14.47 3.22
N LEU A 75 -1.60 13.79 4.33
CA LEU A 75 -2.55 14.28 5.32
C LEU A 75 -2.07 15.59 5.95
N MET A 76 -0.78 15.68 6.28
CA MET A 76 -0.16 16.89 6.83
C MET A 76 -0.25 18.06 5.84
N LEU A 77 0.05 17.81 4.57
CA LEU A 77 -0.05 18.82 3.52
C LEU A 77 -1.49 19.26 3.26
N MET A 78 -2.45 18.35 3.33
CA MET A 78 -3.89 18.68 3.25
C MET A 78 -4.31 19.61 4.37
N HIS A 79 -3.87 19.38 5.62
CA HIS A 79 -4.15 20.28 6.74
C HIS A 79 -3.49 21.66 6.57
N GLU A 80 -2.26 21.71 6.04
CA GLU A 80 -1.57 22.98 5.71
C GLU A 80 -2.40 23.79 4.71
N TYR A 81 -2.88 23.16 3.64
CA TYR A 81 -3.71 23.83 2.64
C TYR A 81 -5.09 24.23 3.17
N ALA A 82 -5.73 23.33 3.90
CA ALA A 82 -7.06 23.57 4.45
C ALA A 82 -7.08 24.77 5.41
N ALA A 83 -5.99 25.04 6.12
CA ALA A 83 -5.85 26.18 7.01
C ALA A 83 -6.02 27.54 6.28
N GLY A 84 -5.76 27.59 4.98
CA GLY A 84 -5.96 28.78 4.12
C GLY A 84 -7.34 28.87 3.46
N LEU A 85 -8.19 27.84 3.61
CA LEU A 85 -9.52 27.80 3.00
C LEU A 85 -10.60 28.23 3.99
N PRO A 86 -11.70 28.86 3.50
CA PRO A 86 -12.80 29.27 4.38
C PRO A 86 -13.52 28.06 4.98
N VAL A 87 -14.11 28.25 6.15
CA VAL A 87 -14.99 27.24 6.76
C VAL A 87 -16.27 27.15 5.92
N PRO A 88 -16.66 25.95 5.47
CA PRO A 88 -17.87 25.79 4.66
C PRO A 88 -19.16 25.98 5.50
N PRO A 89 -20.31 26.19 4.82
CA PRO A 89 -21.60 26.38 5.51
C PRO A 89 -22.07 25.12 6.22
N ASP A 90 -22.84 25.28 7.30
CA ASP A 90 -23.59 24.19 7.93
C ASP A 90 -24.69 23.70 6.96
N LEU A 91 -25.02 22.41 7.02
CA LEU A 91 -26.04 21.79 6.19
C LEU A 91 -27.16 21.22 7.09
N LEU A 92 -28.40 21.62 6.77
CA LEU A 92 -29.58 21.13 7.46
C LEU A 92 -30.60 20.58 6.46
N TYR A 93 -31.42 19.62 6.91
CA TYR A 93 -32.68 19.27 6.26
C TYR A 93 -33.85 19.81 7.07
N LEU A 94 -34.81 20.39 6.36
CA LEU A 94 -36.10 20.85 6.86
C LEU A 94 -37.22 20.06 6.17
N HIS A 95 -38.40 19.98 6.83
CA HIS A 95 -39.56 19.36 6.24
C HIS A 95 -40.04 20.13 4.98
N ASN A 96 -40.37 19.42 3.93
CA ASN A 96 -40.96 19.99 2.74
C ASN A 96 -42.47 19.78 2.78
N PHE A 97 -43.24 20.86 2.96
CA PHE A 97 -44.69 20.80 3.12
C PHE A 97 -45.40 20.47 1.83
N GLU A 98 -44.79 20.76 0.66
CA GLU A 98 -45.36 20.44 -0.67
C GLU A 98 -45.08 18.99 -1.09
N GLN A 99 -43.89 18.51 -0.80
CA GLN A 99 -43.38 17.16 -1.14
C GLN A 99 -42.71 16.54 0.08
N PRO A 100 -43.46 15.96 1.03
CA PRO A 100 -42.91 15.44 2.28
C PRO A 100 -41.82 14.37 2.10
N GLU A 101 -41.85 13.63 1.01
CA GLU A 101 -40.89 12.63 0.59
C GLU A 101 -39.54 13.23 0.14
N LYS A 102 -39.46 14.53 -0.12
CA LYS A 102 -38.27 15.24 -0.56
C LYS A 102 -37.91 16.36 0.40
N PRO A 103 -37.19 16.09 1.48
CA PRO A 103 -36.81 17.10 2.47
C PRO A 103 -36.00 18.22 1.81
N MET A 104 -36.22 19.45 2.26
CA MET A 104 -35.55 20.64 1.76
C MET A 104 -34.18 20.80 2.40
N ALA A 105 -33.12 20.88 1.58
CA ALA A 105 -31.80 21.19 2.06
C ALA A 105 -31.59 22.71 2.21
N LEU A 106 -31.02 23.12 3.33
CA LEU A 106 -30.70 24.51 3.63
C LEU A 106 -29.23 24.63 4.06
N ARG A 107 -28.48 25.51 3.41
CA ARG A 107 -27.12 25.86 3.78
C ARG A 107 -27.08 27.20 4.49
N VAL A 108 -26.47 27.23 5.68
CA VAL A 108 -26.34 28.46 6.50
C VAL A 108 -24.88 28.67 6.92
N ALA A 109 -24.50 29.90 7.25
CA ALA A 109 -23.14 30.17 7.66
C ALA A 109 -22.71 29.25 8.84
N ALA A 110 -21.43 28.87 8.85
CA ALA A 110 -20.87 27.97 9.86
C ALA A 110 -21.22 28.40 11.30
N GLY A 111 -21.70 27.45 12.09
CA GLY A 111 -22.15 27.64 13.48
C GLY A 111 -23.53 28.30 13.65
N THR A 112 -24.20 28.67 12.55
CA THR A 112 -25.59 29.18 12.64
C THR A 112 -26.61 28.06 12.54
N GLY A 113 -26.27 26.90 11.98
CA GLY A 113 -27.17 25.74 11.88
C GLY A 113 -27.61 25.21 13.25
N ALA A 114 -26.72 25.14 14.22
CA ALA A 114 -27.05 24.75 15.58
C ALA A 114 -27.97 25.78 16.26
N LYS A 115 -27.79 27.06 15.98
CA LYS A 115 -28.65 28.14 16.49
C LYS A 115 -30.04 28.08 15.87
N LEU A 116 -30.12 27.83 14.52
CA LEU A 116 -31.39 27.64 13.84
C LEU A 116 -32.16 26.45 14.43
N ARG A 117 -31.51 25.32 14.63
CA ARG A 117 -32.12 24.15 15.25
C ARG A 117 -32.67 24.49 16.66
N GLN A 118 -31.88 25.20 17.49
CA GLN A 118 -32.33 25.62 18.80
C GLN A 118 -33.51 26.60 18.74
N ALA A 119 -33.52 27.52 17.78
CA ALA A 119 -34.61 28.46 17.56
C ALA A 119 -35.91 27.75 17.16
N LEU A 120 -35.83 26.77 16.24
CA LEU A 120 -36.97 25.94 15.85
C LEU A 120 -37.47 25.05 17.03
N ASP A 121 -36.56 24.42 17.78
CA ASP A 121 -36.96 23.66 18.99
C ASP A 121 -37.58 24.55 20.05
N ARG A 122 -37.18 25.80 20.20
CA ARG A 122 -37.81 26.80 21.07
C ARG A 122 -39.20 27.18 20.53
N PHE A 123 -39.30 27.47 19.24
CA PHE A 123 -40.55 27.77 18.54
C PHE A 123 -41.58 26.65 18.77
N ILE A 124 -41.20 25.38 18.57
CA ILE A 124 -42.06 24.22 18.81
C ILE A 124 -42.59 24.19 20.24
N ARG A 125 -41.75 24.45 21.24
CA ARG A 125 -42.14 24.50 22.65
C ARG A 125 -43.13 25.64 22.94
N ILE A 126 -42.92 26.81 22.33
CA ILE A 126 -43.81 27.95 22.46
C ILE A 126 -45.15 27.64 21.78
N LEU A 127 -45.12 27.07 20.58
CA LEU A 127 -46.32 26.67 19.84
C LEU A 127 -47.15 25.65 20.65
N ALA A 128 -46.51 24.57 21.13
CA ALA A 128 -47.20 23.57 21.96
C ALA A 128 -47.85 24.16 23.23
N ARG A 129 -47.21 25.18 23.85
CA ARG A 129 -47.72 25.79 25.09
C ARG A 129 -48.77 26.84 24.84
N CYS A 130 -48.64 27.68 23.82
CA CYS A 130 -49.50 28.85 23.62
C CYS A 130 -50.70 28.56 22.70
N MET A 131 -50.55 27.69 21.70
CA MET A 131 -51.60 27.41 20.73
C MET A 131 -52.93 26.90 21.37
N PRO A 132 -52.93 26.02 22.38
CA PRO A 132 -54.20 25.59 22.98
C PRO A 132 -55.06 26.73 23.51
N THR A 133 -54.45 27.86 23.85
CA THR A 133 -55.21 29.04 24.35
C THR A 133 -55.45 30.09 23.27
N LEU A 134 -54.63 30.14 22.23
CA LEU A 134 -54.70 31.16 21.16
C LEU A 134 -55.40 30.69 19.90
N ALA A 135 -55.58 29.39 19.71
CA ALA A 135 -56.08 28.80 18.43
C ALA A 135 -57.50 29.29 18.03
N SER A 136 -58.29 29.83 18.99
CA SER A 136 -59.62 30.46 18.67
C SER A 136 -59.49 31.90 18.14
N ASP A 137 -58.32 32.54 18.22
CA ASP A 137 -58.07 33.90 17.76
C ASP A 137 -56.96 33.91 16.69
N ALA A 138 -57.41 33.94 15.42
CA ALA A 138 -56.47 33.91 14.28
C ALA A 138 -55.46 35.07 14.29
N THR A 139 -55.84 36.23 14.82
CA THR A 139 -54.95 37.42 14.91
C THR A 139 -53.86 37.20 15.95
N ALA A 140 -54.20 36.62 17.08
CA ALA A 140 -53.24 36.30 18.14
C ALA A 140 -52.26 35.19 17.68
N VAL A 141 -52.72 34.21 16.90
CA VAL A 141 -51.85 33.19 16.30
C VAL A 141 -50.88 33.83 15.25
N GLU A 142 -51.39 34.73 14.41
CA GLU A 142 -50.53 35.42 13.43
C GLU A 142 -49.46 36.27 14.11
N ASP A 143 -49.81 37.02 15.14
CA ASP A 143 -48.85 37.85 15.92
C ASP A 143 -47.77 36.98 16.59
N LEU A 144 -48.15 35.81 17.13
CA LEU A 144 -47.20 34.85 17.68
C LEU A 144 -46.23 34.34 16.63
N LEU A 145 -46.75 33.90 15.48
CA LEU A 145 -45.93 33.37 14.38
C LEU A 145 -44.97 34.45 13.84
N GLN A 146 -45.44 35.66 13.60
CA GLN A 146 -44.59 36.75 13.10
C GLN A 146 -43.46 37.08 14.07
N LYS A 147 -43.74 37.10 15.39
CA LYS A 147 -42.72 37.34 16.39
C LYS A 147 -41.62 36.26 16.41
N GLU A 148 -42.00 35.01 16.46
CA GLU A 148 -41.04 33.90 16.51
C GLU A 148 -40.27 33.76 15.19
N PHE A 149 -40.91 34.01 14.05
CA PHE A 149 -40.20 34.03 12.74
C PHE A 149 -39.22 35.18 12.63
N ALA A 150 -39.51 36.34 13.22
CA ALA A 150 -38.54 37.43 13.28
C ALA A 150 -37.28 37.03 14.06
N GLU A 151 -37.43 36.30 15.18
CA GLU A 151 -36.30 35.78 15.95
C GLU A 151 -35.51 34.73 15.15
N ILE A 152 -36.20 33.81 14.43
CA ILE A 152 -35.54 32.82 13.54
C ILE A 152 -34.72 33.53 12.45
N ARG A 153 -35.27 34.56 11.80
CA ARG A 153 -34.57 35.36 10.79
C ARG A 153 -33.30 36.03 11.32
N GLN A 154 -33.35 36.54 12.57
CA GLN A 154 -32.18 37.21 13.16
C GLN A 154 -31.01 36.24 13.45
N VAL A 155 -31.30 34.98 13.69
CA VAL A 155 -30.30 33.96 14.02
C VAL A 155 -29.60 33.48 12.77
N VAL A 156 -30.26 33.46 11.61
CA VAL A 156 -29.75 32.84 10.41
C VAL A 156 -28.96 33.85 9.54
N GLN A 157 -27.71 33.45 9.25
CA GLN A 157 -26.89 34.11 8.22
C GLN A 157 -26.71 33.11 7.07
N ALA A 158 -27.22 33.48 5.89
CA ALA A 158 -27.17 32.66 4.70
C ALA A 158 -27.01 33.55 3.44
N GLU A 159 -26.59 32.93 2.33
CA GLU A 159 -26.58 33.56 1.02
C GLU A 159 -28.01 33.89 0.55
N SER A 160 -28.18 34.83 -0.36
CA SER A 160 -29.49 35.33 -0.82
C SER A 160 -30.43 34.21 -1.29
N ALA A 161 -29.92 33.19 -1.98
CA ALA A 161 -30.72 32.06 -2.46
C ALA A 161 -31.20 31.17 -1.29
N GLU A 162 -30.34 30.88 -0.34
CA GLU A 162 -30.66 30.08 0.86
C GLU A 162 -31.57 30.86 1.80
N GLN A 163 -31.42 32.19 1.91
CA GLN A 163 -32.30 33.07 2.64
C GLN A 163 -33.72 33.01 2.04
N GLN A 164 -33.86 33.00 0.71
CA GLN A 164 -35.15 32.87 0.03
C GLN A 164 -35.81 31.51 0.31
N LYS A 165 -35.03 30.42 0.35
CA LYS A 165 -35.54 29.09 0.76
C LYS A 165 -36.09 29.11 2.18
N LEU A 166 -35.37 29.74 3.12
CA LEU A 166 -35.84 29.87 4.49
C LEU A 166 -37.18 30.65 4.57
N GLU A 167 -37.31 31.76 3.82
CA GLU A 167 -38.55 32.52 3.77
C GLU A 167 -39.71 31.68 3.21
N SER A 168 -39.46 30.92 2.13
CA SER A 168 -40.49 30.01 1.58
C SER A 168 -40.88 28.92 2.58
N TYR A 169 -39.90 28.36 3.33
CA TYR A 169 -40.15 27.42 4.40
C TYR A 169 -41.01 28.00 5.50
N LEU A 170 -40.71 29.22 6.01
CA LEU A 170 -41.47 29.89 7.08
C LEU A 170 -42.89 30.22 6.58
N ALA A 171 -43.07 30.61 5.32
CA ALA A 171 -44.38 30.86 4.77
C ALA A 171 -45.23 29.56 4.67
N ALA A 172 -44.64 28.45 4.23
CA ALA A 172 -45.30 27.16 4.18
C ALA A 172 -45.60 26.61 5.58
N LEU A 173 -44.69 26.76 6.54
CA LEU A 173 -44.91 26.42 7.94
C LEU A 173 -46.07 27.21 8.57
N ARG A 174 -46.12 28.52 8.27
CA ARG A 174 -47.25 29.35 8.68
C ARG A 174 -48.57 28.79 8.16
N GLN A 175 -48.68 28.48 6.89
CA GLN A 175 -49.88 27.93 6.27
C GLN A 175 -50.26 26.59 6.91
N ASP A 176 -49.29 25.67 7.13
CA ASP A 176 -49.51 24.35 7.71
C ASP A 176 -50.04 24.47 9.18
N VAL A 177 -49.57 25.47 9.95
CA VAL A 177 -50.10 25.74 11.31
C VAL A 177 -51.57 26.17 11.25
N PHE A 178 -51.95 27.03 10.31
CA PHE A 178 -53.35 27.44 10.15
C PHE A 178 -54.25 26.32 9.64
N ASP A 179 -53.78 25.49 8.68
CA ASP A 179 -54.52 24.35 8.12
C ASP A 179 -54.76 23.24 9.18
N ASN A 180 -53.92 23.17 10.22
CA ASN A 180 -54.00 22.14 11.26
C ASN A 180 -54.34 22.71 12.65
N ILE A 181 -54.97 23.89 12.72
CA ILE A 181 -55.29 24.57 13.99
C ILE A 181 -56.20 23.73 14.87
N ASP A 182 -57.08 22.92 14.31
CA ASP A 182 -58.00 22.04 15.00
C ASP A 182 -57.32 21.00 15.90
N LEU A 183 -56.10 20.55 15.54
CA LEU A 183 -55.33 19.63 16.39
C LEU A 183 -55.01 20.24 17.77
N PHE A 184 -54.70 21.53 17.82
CA PHE A 184 -54.39 22.24 19.07
C PHE A 184 -55.64 22.45 19.87
N LEU A 185 -56.80 22.72 19.25
CA LEU A 185 -58.07 22.86 19.92
C LEU A 185 -58.58 21.56 20.54
N GLN A 186 -58.38 20.43 19.88
CA GLN A 186 -58.75 19.11 20.40
C GLN A 186 -57.99 18.77 21.69
N VAL A 187 -56.67 18.96 21.72
CA VAL A 187 -55.85 18.73 22.94
C VAL A 187 -56.25 19.65 24.06
N HIS A 188 -56.62 20.91 23.77
CA HIS A 188 -57.06 21.89 24.79
C HIS A 188 -58.42 21.55 25.39
N SER A 189 -59.41 21.15 24.58
CA SER A 189 -60.75 20.79 25.03
C SER A 189 -60.73 19.60 26.00
N ILE A 190 -59.86 18.64 25.76
CA ILE A 190 -59.69 17.46 26.61
C ILE A 190 -59.00 17.82 27.94
N ALA A 191 -57.98 18.68 27.96
CA ALA A 191 -57.34 19.16 29.17
C ALA A 191 -58.33 19.97 30.09
N HIS A 192 -59.25 20.72 29.49
CA HIS A 192 -60.30 21.43 30.21
C HIS A 192 -61.35 20.49 30.84
N VAL A 193 -61.76 19.44 30.08
CA VAL A 193 -62.67 18.39 30.57
C VAL A 193 -62.05 17.62 31.73
N GLN A 194 -60.77 17.34 31.73
CA GLN A 194 -60.05 16.68 32.82
C GLN A 194 -59.96 17.53 34.08
N ALA A 195 -59.76 18.85 33.94
CA ALA A 195 -59.73 19.76 35.05
C ALA A 195 -61.14 19.90 35.78
N GLN A 196 -62.23 19.70 35.03
CA GLN A 196 -63.59 19.70 35.51
C GLN A 196 -64.09 18.33 36.02
N ALA A 197 -63.48 17.21 35.50
CA ALA A 197 -63.91 15.84 35.83
C ALA A 197 -63.30 15.25 37.10
N GLN A 198 -62.66 16.03 37.95
CA GLN A 198 -62.16 15.56 39.26
C GLN A 198 -63.26 15.02 40.23
N ASN A 199 -64.54 14.96 39.76
CA ASN A 199 -65.68 14.53 40.58
C ASN A 199 -66.56 13.41 40.01
N ALA A 200 -66.14 12.65 38.98
CA ALA A 200 -66.95 11.54 38.45
C ALA A 200 -66.11 10.28 38.08
N PRO A 201 -66.34 9.13 38.75
CA PRO A 201 -65.69 7.88 38.48
C PRO A 201 -66.54 7.02 37.51
N GLN A 202 -66.29 6.97 36.28
CA GLN A 202 -66.56 5.85 35.32
C GLN A 202 -66.17 6.25 33.89
N ASN A 203 -65.14 5.64 33.35
CA ASN A 203 -64.56 5.67 32.00
C ASN A 203 -63.11 6.24 31.90
N LEU A 204 -62.36 6.19 33.00
CA LEU A 204 -60.97 6.72 33.04
C LEU A 204 -60.02 6.02 32.00
N GLY A 205 -60.28 4.76 31.63
CA GLY A 205 -59.39 4.01 30.74
C GLY A 205 -59.45 4.42 29.27
N THR A 206 -60.65 4.70 28.74
CA THR A 206 -60.86 5.07 27.33
C THR A 206 -60.43 6.52 27.08
N GLU A 207 -60.72 7.42 28.05
CA GLU A 207 -60.31 8.83 27.96
C GLU A 207 -58.79 9.00 28.10
N LEU A 208 -58.13 8.21 28.94
CA LEU A 208 -56.67 8.20 29.08
C LEU A 208 -55.98 7.66 27.76
N MET A 209 -56.57 6.66 27.10
CA MET A 209 -56.08 6.18 25.83
C MET A 209 -56.25 7.19 24.70
N LEU A 210 -57.39 7.83 24.58
CA LEU A 210 -57.68 8.91 23.61
C LEU A 210 -56.78 10.14 23.85
N ASN A 211 -56.44 10.47 25.07
CA ASN A 211 -55.50 11.55 25.38
C ASN A 211 -54.07 11.21 24.99
N ALA A 212 -53.63 10.00 25.27
CA ALA A 212 -52.29 9.52 24.86
C ALA A 212 -52.15 9.48 23.34
N GLU A 213 -53.23 9.08 22.60
CA GLU A 213 -53.25 9.11 21.14
C GLU A 213 -53.20 10.55 20.59
N ASN A 214 -53.98 11.48 21.13
CA ASN A 214 -53.98 12.87 20.68
C ASN A 214 -52.71 13.62 21.03
N GLU A 215 -52.12 13.39 22.20
CA GLU A 215 -50.78 13.91 22.56
C GLU A 215 -49.72 13.35 21.64
N GLY A 216 -49.77 12.06 21.30
CA GLY A 216 -48.86 11.42 20.34
C GLY A 216 -49.01 11.97 18.93
N MET A 217 -50.25 12.27 18.47
CA MET A 217 -50.48 12.92 17.19
C MET A 217 -49.94 14.34 17.14
N LEU A 218 -50.13 15.12 18.18
CA LEU A 218 -49.60 16.48 18.27
C LEU A 218 -48.07 16.48 18.33
N GLU A 219 -47.47 15.58 19.08
CA GLU A 219 -46.00 15.43 19.12
C GLU A 219 -45.45 15.05 17.74
N SER A 220 -46.08 14.10 17.06
CA SER A 220 -45.71 13.69 15.68
C SER A 220 -45.89 14.84 14.69
N TYR A 221 -46.95 15.62 14.81
CA TYR A 221 -47.17 16.82 14.01
C TYR A 221 -46.10 17.88 14.23
N LEU A 222 -45.79 18.21 15.46
CA LEU A 222 -44.78 19.21 15.81
C LEU A 222 -43.37 18.77 15.49
N ALA A 223 -43.11 17.49 15.47
CA ALA A 223 -41.79 16.96 15.11
C ALA A 223 -41.40 17.31 13.67
N ARG A 224 -42.37 17.58 12.76
CA ARG A 224 -42.11 18.02 11.35
C ARG A 224 -41.44 19.39 11.29
N PHE A 225 -41.58 20.22 12.30
CA PHE A 225 -41.00 21.57 12.36
C PHE A 225 -39.56 21.59 12.87
N ARG A 226 -39.02 20.44 13.31
CA ARG A 226 -37.63 20.31 13.71
C ARG A 226 -36.68 20.42 12.51
N ALA A 227 -35.43 20.82 12.77
CA ALA A 227 -34.37 20.80 11.76
C ALA A 227 -33.41 19.64 12.02
N ASN A 228 -33.12 18.87 11.01
CA ASN A 228 -32.07 17.88 11.04
C ASN A 228 -30.74 18.54 10.63
N LEU A 229 -29.86 18.82 11.60
CA LEU A 229 -28.53 19.35 11.36
C LEU A 229 -27.60 18.21 10.93
N LEU A 230 -27.36 18.08 9.63
CA LEU A 230 -26.55 17.02 9.01
C LEU A 230 -25.06 17.26 9.16
N VAL A 231 -24.62 18.50 8.92
CA VAL A 231 -23.21 18.88 9.00
C VAL A 231 -23.11 20.16 9.83
N ASP A 232 -22.27 20.12 10.87
CA ASP A 232 -22.08 21.20 11.84
C ASP A 232 -20.59 21.61 11.87
N HIS A 233 -20.28 22.77 11.36
CA HIS A 233 -18.92 23.31 11.27
C HIS A 233 -18.59 24.32 12.38
N ARG A 234 -19.41 24.48 13.44
CA ARG A 234 -19.21 25.49 14.51
C ARG A 234 -17.88 25.38 15.25
N GLN A 235 -17.24 24.21 15.26
CA GLN A 235 -15.94 23.98 15.92
C GLN A 235 -14.76 24.00 14.95
N GLN A 236 -15.03 24.17 13.68
CA GLN A 236 -14.01 24.19 12.64
C GLN A 236 -13.42 25.60 12.51
N ALA A 237 -12.09 25.68 12.44
CA ALA A 237 -11.36 26.92 12.19
C ALA A 237 -11.00 27.11 10.71
N ALA A 238 -11.13 26.07 9.88
CA ALA A 238 -10.76 26.01 8.47
C ALA A 238 -11.62 24.95 7.75
N ALA A 239 -11.38 24.77 6.46
CA ALA A 239 -12.02 23.74 5.67
C ALA A 239 -11.75 22.31 6.23
N PRO A 240 -12.73 21.39 6.15
CA PRO A 240 -12.57 20.05 6.70
C PRO A 240 -11.53 19.23 5.93
N VAL A 241 -10.71 18.48 6.66
CA VAL A 241 -9.85 17.41 6.13
C VAL A 241 -10.29 16.12 6.79
N ILE A 242 -10.81 15.21 5.99
CA ILE A 242 -11.30 13.93 6.46
C ILE A 242 -10.41 12.83 5.87
N TYR A 243 -9.89 11.97 6.73
CA TYR A 243 -9.31 10.70 6.37
C TYR A 243 -10.26 9.58 6.82
N ASP A 244 -10.82 8.85 5.85
CA ASP A 244 -11.68 7.70 6.10
C ASP A 244 -10.84 6.44 5.94
N ASP A 245 -10.54 5.81 7.06
CA ASP A 245 -9.70 4.59 7.16
C ASP A 245 -10.51 3.29 7.09
N ASP A 246 -11.86 3.40 7.12
CA ASP A 246 -12.79 2.29 6.92
C ASP A 246 -13.98 2.73 6.04
N PRO A 247 -13.75 3.00 4.74
CA PRO A 247 -14.75 3.55 3.84
C PRO A 247 -15.82 2.52 3.49
N THR A 248 -16.98 2.65 4.12
CA THR A 248 -18.19 1.90 3.78
C THR A 248 -19.11 2.72 2.89
N TYR A 249 -20.09 2.08 2.26
CA TYR A 249 -21.12 2.79 1.49
C TYR A 249 -21.82 3.87 2.35
N GLN A 250 -22.13 3.53 3.59
CA GLN A 250 -22.83 4.43 4.53
C GLN A 250 -21.91 5.55 5.04
N SER A 251 -20.64 5.23 5.36
CA SER A 251 -19.69 6.26 5.83
C SER A 251 -19.40 7.30 4.74
N LEU A 252 -19.36 6.91 3.47
CA LEU A 252 -19.07 7.80 2.35
C LEU A 252 -20.28 8.62 1.89
N PHE A 253 -21.43 7.97 1.66
CA PHE A 253 -22.59 8.59 0.99
C PHE A 253 -23.71 8.98 1.94
N GLY A 254 -23.62 8.55 3.20
CA GLY A 254 -24.65 8.75 4.20
C GLY A 254 -25.57 7.55 4.34
N SER A 255 -26.40 7.60 5.37
CA SER A 255 -27.30 6.51 5.73
C SER A 255 -28.65 7.03 6.19
N TYR A 256 -29.61 6.11 6.18
CA TYR A 256 -30.94 6.27 6.76
C TYR A 256 -31.01 5.40 8.03
N GLU A 257 -31.31 6.00 9.17
CA GLU A 257 -31.50 5.24 10.43
C GLU A 257 -32.84 4.51 10.39
N SER A 258 -32.78 3.19 10.30
CA SER A 258 -33.92 2.29 10.38
C SER A 258 -33.90 1.55 11.73
N GLY A 259 -35.08 1.31 12.33
CA GLY A 259 -35.23 0.47 13.52
C GLY A 259 -36.09 1.08 14.64
N GLU A 260 -36.33 0.28 15.68
CA GLU A 260 -37.18 0.64 16.85
C GLU A 260 -36.68 1.87 17.64
N GLN A 261 -35.38 2.19 17.53
CA GLN A 261 -34.80 3.38 18.19
C GLN A 261 -35.15 4.68 17.46
N ALA A 262 -35.60 4.64 16.21
CA ALA A 262 -36.03 5.83 15.47
C ALA A 262 -37.36 6.42 15.92
N GLY A 263 -38.16 5.68 16.69
CA GLY A 263 -39.42 6.13 17.28
C GLY A 263 -40.36 6.80 16.26
N ASN A 264 -41.17 7.77 16.73
CA ASN A 264 -42.07 8.59 15.91
C ASN A 264 -41.38 9.78 15.23
N LEU A 265 -40.04 9.72 14.97
CA LEU A 265 -39.34 10.79 14.29
C LEU A 265 -39.73 10.86 12.81
N PRO A 266 -39.93 12.06 12.25
CA PRO A 266 -40.12 12.25 10.82
C PRO A 266 -38.96 11.64 10.00
N GLU A 267 -39.25 11.13 8.82
CA GLU A 267 -38.29 10.42 7.99
C GLU A 267 -37.03 11.23 7.68
N PHE A 268 -37.15 12.53 7.39
CA PHE A 268 -36.01 13.40 7.13
C PHE A 268 -35.06 13.58 8.32
N MET A 269 -35.57 13.39 9.56
CA MET A 269 -34.77 13.43 10.79
C MET A 269 -33.87 12.19 10.96
N ARG A 270 -34.12 11.14 10.20
CA ARG A 270 -33.35 9.88 10.23
C ARG A 270 -32.17 9.87 9.26
N LEU A 271 -32.04 10.88 8.41
CA LEU A 271 -30.92 11.03 7.50
C LEU A 271 -29.63 11.38 8.25
N ARG A 272 -28.51 10.75 7.86
CA ARG A 272 -27.15 10.99 8.38
C ARG A 272 -26.22 11.32 7.26
N ALA A 273 -25.37 12.34 7.43
CA ALA A 273 -24.39 12.73 6.44
C ALA A 273 -23.25 11.74 6.36
N GLY A 274 -22.88 11.37 5.12
CA GLY A 274 -21.63 10.69 4.83
C GLY A 274 -20.43 11.63 4.72
N ASN A 275 -19.23 11.06 4.64
CA ASN A 275 -17.97 11.81 4.65
C ASN A 275 -17.81 12.72 3.41
N LEU A 276 -18.45 12.41 2.27
CA LEU A 276 -18.48 13.32 1.12
C LEU A 276 -19.21 14.63 1.46
N LEU A 277 -20.35 14.56 2.17
CA LEU A 277 -21.08 15.76 2.61
C LEU A 277 -20.34 16.49 3.73
N ARG A 278 -19.71 15.76 4.66
CA ARG A 278 -18.93 16.34 5.75
C ARG A 278 -17.66 17.02 5.27
N ALA A 279 -17.11 16.57 4.14
CA ALA A 279 -15.91 17.14 3.53
C ALA A 279 -16.23 18.25 2.51
N ASP A 280 -17.50 18.65 2.35
CA ASP A 280 -17.90 19.71 1.40
C ASP A 280 -17.11 21.00 1.67
N GLY A 281 -16.55 21.60 0.62
CA GLY A 281 -15.63 22.74 0.72
C GLY A 281 -14.20 22.41 1.18
N GLY A 282 -13.89 21.13 1.39
CA GLY A 282 -12.62 20.65 1.91
C GLY A 282 -12.04 19.46 1.15
N MET A 283 -11.46 18.52 1.90
CA MET A 283 -10.71 17.40 1.34
C MET A 283 -11.09 16.07 2.00
N LEU A 284 -11.15 15.00 1.19
CA LEU A 284 -11.39 13.64 1.64
C LEU A 284 -10.29 12.72 1.12
N MET A 285 -9.62 12.02 2.02
CA MET A 285 -8.59 11.05 1.69
C MET A 285 -9.10 9.62 1.95
N LEU A 286 -8.83 8.72 0.99
CA LEU A 286 -9.27 7.34 0.97
C LEU A 286 -8.12 6.44 0.51
N HIS A 287 -8.06 5.20 1.00
CA HIS A 287 -7.21 4.17 0.42
C HIS A 287 -7.98 3.35 -0.61
N LEU A 288 -7.40 3.15 -1.79
CA LEU A 288 -8.01 2.37 -2.88
C LEU A 288 -8.25 0.91 -2.44
N ARG A 289 -7.31 0.35 -1.68
CA ARG A 289 -7.42 -1.01 -1.15
C ARG A 289 -8.67 -1.21 -0.30
N ASP A 290 -8.99 -0.23 0.54
CA ASP A 290 -10.11 -0.32 1.47
C ASP A 290 -11.46 -0.21 0.72
N LEU A 291 -11.49 0.53 -0.40
CA LEU A 291 -12.66 0.60 -1.29
C LEU A 291 -12.95 -0.76 -1.99
N HIS A 292 -11.93 -1.59 -2.19
CA HIS A 292 -12.08 -2.93 -2.77
C HIS A 292 -12.28 -4.04 -1.73
N GLY A 293 -11.98 -3.77 -0.45
CA GLY A 293 -11.94 -4.78 0.62
C GLY A 293 -13.28 -5.43 0.94
N ASP A 294 -14.39 -4.79 0.66
CA ASP A 294 -15.72 -5.36 0.79
C ASP A 294 -16.16 -5.99 -0.55
N HIS A 295 -15.95 -7.30 -0.67
CA HIS A 295 -16.31 -8.07 -1.88
C HIS A 295 -17.78 -7.93 -2.29
N HIS A 296 -18.69 -7.53 -1.38
CA HIS A 296 -20.11 -7.37 -1.65
C HIS A 296 -20.47 -5.93 -2.04
N ASN A 297 -19.87 -4.93 -1.41
CA ASN A 297 -20.22 -3.52 -1.57
C ASN A 297 -19.17 -2.70 -2.35
N GLY A 298 -17.93 -3.17 -2.46
CA GLY A 298 -16.84 -2.48 -3.13
C GLY A 298 -17.17 -2.01 -4.55
N PRO A 299 -17.71 -2.86 -5.44
CA PRO A 299 -18.12 -2.45 -6.79
C PRO A 299 -19.20 -1.37 -6.77
N GLN A 300 -20.14 -1.40 -5.82
CA GLN A 300 -21.19 -0.40 -5.67
C GLN A 300 -20.64 0.95 -5.18
N ILE A 301 -19.66 0.91 -4.26
CA ILE A 301 -18.96 2.11 -3.77
C ILE A 301 -18.24 2.80 -4.92
N LEU A 302 -17.44 2.05 -5.70
CA LEU A 302 -16.71 2.60 -6.85
C LEU A 302 -17.64 3.16 -7.92
N GLU A 303 -18.74 2.47 -8.24
CA GLU A 303 -19.72 2.94 -9.23
C GLU A 303 -20.40 4.24 -8.75
N LYS A 304 -20.81 4.33 -7.48
CA LYS A 304 -21.40 5.54 -6.93
C LYS A 304 -20.40 6.69 -6.82
N LEU A 305 -19.16 6.38 -6.46
CA LEU A 305 -18.06 7.36 -6.43
C LEU A 305 -17.78 7.90 -7.85
N ARG A 306 -17.81 7.04 -8.88
CA ARG A 306 -17.68 7.44 -10.28
C ARG A 306 -18.82 8.38 -10.72
N ARG A 307 -20.06 8.10 -10.32
CA ARG A 307 -21.20 8.99 -10.58
C ARG A 307 -21.03 10.33 -9.88
N PHE A 308 -20.57 10.32 -8.63
CA PHE A 308 -20.24 11.54 -7.89
C PHE A 308 -19.16 12.36 -8.61
N LEU A 309 -18.04 11.75 -9.00
CA LEU A 309 -16.95 12.40 -9.72
C LEU A 309 -17.40 13.05 -11.03
N ARG A 310 -18.37 12.44 -11.71
CA ARG A 310 -18.94 12.96 -12.96
C ARG A 310 -19.91 14.13 -12.74
N ASN A 311 -20.75 14.04 -11.71
CA ASN A 311 -21.90 14.92 -11.53
C ASN A 311 -21.70 15.98 -10.44
N GLY A 312 -20.71 15.82 -9.54
CA GLY A 312 -20.47 16.71 -8.41
C GLY A 312 -21.63 16.75 -7.40
N ARG A 313 -22.44 15.68 -7.32
CA ARG A 313 -23.63 15.64 -6.47
C ARG A 313 -23.66 14.37 -5.64
N VAL A 314 -24.08 14.51 -4.39
CA VAL A 314 -24.29 13.39 -3.46
C VAL A 314 -25.76 13.32 -3.09
N GLN A 315 -26.32 12.12 -3.11
CA GLN A 315 -27.66 11.81 -2.69
C GLN A 315 -27.59 10.70 -1.64
N ILE A 316 -28.27 10.91 -0.49
CA ILE A 316 -28.37 9.88 0.54
C ILE A 316 -29.46 8.90 0.08
N GLU A 317 -29.08 7.66 -0.12
CA GLU A 317 -29.93 6.55 -0.56
C GLU A 317 -29.78 5.40 0.43
N GLU A 318 -30.83 4.59 0.56
CA GLU A 318 -30.72 3.36 1.34
C GLU A 318 -29.88 2.34 0.57
N SER A 319 -28.90 1.73 1.25
CA SER A 319 -28.16 0.60 0.69
C SER A 319 -29.10 -0.62 0.61
N VAL A 320 -29.37 -1.09 -0.59
CA VAL A 320 -30.18 -2.31 -0.81
C VAL A 320 -29.39 -3.51 -0.33
N SER A 321 -29.62 -3.96 0.91
CA SER A 321 -29.15 -5.26 1.35
C SER A 321 -29.94 -6.35 0.60
N HIS A 322 -29.23 -7.31 0.03
CA HIS A 322 -29.77 -8.45 -0.73
C HIS A 322 -30.52 -9.44 0.19
N GLY A 323 -31.65 -9.05 0.69
CA GLY A 323 -32.56 -9.90 1.44
C GLY A 323 -33.99 -9.52 1.08
N GLY A 324 -34.59 -10.26 0.15
CA GLY A 324 -35.86 -10.03 -0.52
C GLY A 324 -37.08 -9.76 0.36
N GLN A 325 -37.13 -8.63 1.03
CA GLN A 325 -38.35 -8.02 1.54
C GLN A 325 -38.65 -6.76 0.77
N ALA A 326 -39.94 -6.57 0.50
CA ALA A 326 -40.51 -5.49 -0.31
C ALA A 326 -39.86 -4.14 0.04
N ALA A 327 -39.41 -3.43 -1.01
CA ALA A 327 -38.89 -2.08 -0.91
C ALA A 327 -39.91 -1.19 -0.21
N ILE A 328 -39.66 -0.87 1.06
CA ILE A 328 -40.25 0.29 1.70
C ILE A 328 -39.62 1.48 0.98
N THR A 329 -40.42 2.26 0.26
CA THR A 329 -39.96 3.44 -0.46
C THR A 329 -39.64 4.51 0.59
N HIS A 330 -38.38 4.58 1.01
CA HIS A 330 -37.92 5.67 1.89
C HIS A 330 -37.74 6.96 1.07
N PRO A 331 -37.91 8.14 1.68
CA PRO A 331 -37.76 9.39 0.97
C PRO A 331 -36.34 9.50 0.41
N VAL A 332 -36.28 9.77 -0.86
CA VAL A 332 -35.01 10.00 -1.56
C VAL A 332 -34.61 11.45 -1.28
N SER A 333 -33.47 11.65 -0.61
CA SER A 333 -32.98 13.01 -0.38
C SER A 333 -32.72 13.76 -1.70
N GLU A 334 -32.83 15.09 -1.68
CA GLU A 334 -32.44 15.92 -2.82
C GLU A 334 -30.96 15.69 -3.14
N PRO A 335 -30.56 15.52 -4.44
CA PRO A 335 -29.16 15.45 -4.83
C PRO A 335 -28.46 16.78 -4.55
N LEU A 336 -27.55 16.81 -3.57
CA LEU A 336 -26.83 17.99 -3.14
C LEU A 336 -25.56 18.20 -3.95
N PRO A 337 -25.27 19.41 -4.45
CA PRO A 337 -23.97 19.72 -5.01
C PRO A 337 -22.93 19.70 -3.88
N VAL A 338 -21.77 19.05 -4.13
CA VAL A 338 -20.66 18.91 -3.16
C VAL A 338 -19.36 19.22 -3.86
N GLU A 339 -18.59 20.12 -3.28
CA GLU A 339 -17.27 20.49 -3.76
C GLU A 339 -16.21 19.92 -2.81
N VAL A 340 -15.76 18.71 -3.06
CA VAL A 340 -14.73 18.05 -2.26
C VAL A 340 -13.55 17.65 -3.14
N ARG A 341 -12.34 17.83 -2.64
CA ARG A 341 -11.13 17.34 -3.28
C ARG A 341 -10.82 15.94 -2.75
N LEU A 342 -10.89 14.95 -3.64
CA LEU A 342 -10.54 13.58 -3.30
C LEU A 342 -9.04 13.36 -3.45
N VAL A 343 -8.46 12.67 -2.47
CA VAL A 343 -7.08 12.18 -2.46
C VAL A 343 -7.14 10.68 -2.29
N LEU A 344 -6.81 9.95 -3.34
CA LEU A 344 -6.85 8.49 -3.36
C LEU A 344 -5.42 7.95 -3.18
N ILE A 345 -5.21 7.12 -2.16
CA ILE A 345 -3.93 6.49 -1.88
C ILE A 345 -3.94 5.07 -2.46
N ALA A 346 -2.92 4.71 -3.24
CA ALA A 346 -2.80 3.40 -3.87
C ALA A 346 -1.36 2.89 -3.88
N SER A 347 -1.16 1.58 -4.00
CA SER A 347 0.12 1.02 -4.44
C SER A 347 0.28 1.19 -5.96
N ARG A 348 1.48 0.96 -6.50
CA ARG A 348 1.70 0.97 -7.96
C ARG A 348 0.87 -0.09 -8.65
N GLU A 349 0.85 -1.29 -8.10
CA GLU A 349 0.08 -2.41 -8.63
C GLU A 349 -1.42 -2.12 -8.67
N GLU A 350 -1.97 -1.62 -7.56
CA GLU A 350 -3.38 -1.21 -7.48
C GLU A 350 -3.74 -0.12 -8.49
N TYR A 351 -2.85 0.86 -8.69
CA TYR A 351 -3.06 1.93 -9.66
C TYR A 351 -3.11 1.41 -11.10
N TYR A 352 -2.14 0.59 -11.52
CA TYR A 352 -2.10 0.08 -12.87
C TYR A 352 -3.24 -0.92 -13.13
N ARG A 353 -3.59 -1.76 -12.16
CA ARG A 353 -4.77 -2.62 -12.24
C ARG A 353 -6.06 -1.80 -12.40
N LEU A 354 -6.23 -0.73 -11.62
CA LEU A 354 -7.37 0.16 -11.75
C LEU A 354 -7.41 0.87 -13.11
N GLN A 355 -6.25 1.22 -13.67
CA GLN A 355 -6.15 1.82 -14.98
C GLN A 355 -6.61 0.86 -16.09
N ASP A 356 -6.28 -0.41 -15.99
CA ASP A 356 -6.69 -1.44 -16.94
C ASP A 356 -8.18 -1.79 -16.81
N GLU A 357 -8.71 -1.85 -15.59
CA GLU A 357 -10.09 -2.25 -15.31
C GLU A 357 -11.10 -1.10 -15.42
N ALA A 358 -10.70 0.14 -15.14
CA ALA A 358 -11.55 1.31 -15.02
C ALA A 358 -10.88 2.62 -15.48
N GLU A 359 -10.38 2.68 -16.70
CA GLU A 359 -9.67 3.85 -17.27
C GLU A 359 -10.46 5.17 -17.08
N GLU A 360 -11.79 5.13 -17.24
CA GLU A 360 -12.65 6.30 -17.07
C GLU A 360 -12.58 6.85 -15.63
N PHE A 361 -12.47 5.97 -14.62
CA PHE A 361 -12.36 6.39 -13.22
C PHE A 361 -11.03 7.11 -12.96
N VAL A 362 -9.93 6.57 -13.48
CA VAL A 362 -8.60 7.17 -13.30
C VAL A 362 -8.51 8.58 -13.92
N ARG A 363 -9.24 8.85 -14.99
CA ARG A 363 -9.27 10.16 -15.65
C ARG A 363 -9.79 11.31 -14.78
N PHE A 364 -10.52 11.01 -13.70
CA PHE A 364 -10.94 12.04 -12.76
C PHE A 364 -9.79 12.47 -11.82
N PHE A 365 -8.72 11.67 -11.72
CA PHE A 365 -7.56 11.97 -10.89
C PHE A 365 -6.48 12.63 -11.75
N ASN A 366 -6.62 13.93 -11.98
CA ASN A 366 -5.78 14.70 -12.90
C ASN A 366 -4.34 14.89 -12.41
N VAL A 367 -4.07 14.67 -11.13
CA VAL A 367 -2.76 14.83 -10.53
C VAL A 367 -2.29 13.51 -9.93
N LYS A 368 -1.24 12.98 -10.52
CA LYS A 368 -0.52 11.81 -10.01
C LYS A 368 0.62 12.28 -9.11
N VAL A 369 0.61 11.86 -7.86
CA VAL A 369 1.69 12.08 -6.89
C VAL A 369 2.40 10.74 -6.71
N ASP A 370 3.60 10.61 -7.27
CA ASP A 370 4.34 9.35 -7.34
C ASP A 370 5.51 9.37 -6.36
N PHE A 371 5.41 8.59 -5.29
CA PHE A 371 6.48 8.43 -4.30
C PHE A 371 7.51 7.44 -4.82
N THR A 372 8.78 7.82 -4.76
CA THR A 372 9.89 6.92 -5.12
C THR A 372 10.19 5.94 -3.99
N ASP A 373 10.65 4.74 -4.36
CA ASP A 373 10.94 3.65 -3.42
C ASP A 373 12.34 3.75 -2.84
N ASP A 374 13.21 4.50 -3.53
CA ASP A 374 14.59 4.74 -3.14
C ASP A 374 15.07 6.12 -3.61
N PHE A 375 16.16 6.60 -3.03
CA PHE A 375 16.76 7.91 -3.31
C PHE A 375 18.24 7.77 -3.67
N PRO A 376 18.78 8.61 -4.55
CA PRO A 376 20.24 8.77 -4.68
C PRO A 376 20.83 9.19 -3.34
N ALA A 377 21.84 8.47 -2.85
CA ALA A 377 22.47 8.73 -1.58
C ALA A 377 23.47 9.88 -1.69
N ASP A 378 23.29 10.93 -0.88
CA ASP A 378 24.21 12.03 -0.75
C ASP A 378 24.31 12.51 0.70
N LYS A 379 25.23 13.42 0.97
CA LYS A 379 25.46 13.97 2.32
C LYS A 379 24.23 14.72 2.86
N LEU A 380 23.49 15.39 1.99
CA LEU A 380 22.31 16.16 2.39
C LEU A 380 21.20 15.21 2.85
N LEU A 381 20.96 14.16 2.08
CA LEU A 381 19.96 13.14 2.40
C LEU A 381 20.31 12.40 3.72
N TYR A 382 21.59 12.05 3.91
CA TYR A 382 22.02 11.43 5.17
C TYR A 382 21.75 12.33 6.37
N ARG A 383 21.99 13.64 6.23
CA ARG A 383 21.67 14.62 7.27
C ARG A 383 20.17 14.73 7.52
N GLN A 384 19.34 14.73 6.46
CA GLN A 384 17.87 14.75 6.59
C GLN A 384 17.35 13.51 7.32
N ILE A 385 17.90 12.33 7.02
CA ILE A 385 17.54 11.08 7.72
C ILE A 385 18.02 11.15 9.19
N ALA A 386 19.23 11.63 9.47
CA ALA A 386 19.70 11.81 10.83
C ALA A 386 18.81 12.78 11.64
N ALA A 387 18.36 13.88 11.02
CA ALA A 387 17.41 14.81 11.62
C ALA A 387 16.02 14.18 11.84
N TYR A 388 15.59 13.29 10.94
CA TYR A 388 14.38 12.49 11.16
C TYR A 388 14.53 11.54 12.37
N VAL A 389 15.69 10.89 12.52
CA VAL A 389 15.98 10.06 13.71
C VAL A 389 15.91 10.91 14.98
N ALA A 390 16.50 12.13 14.97
CA ALA A 390 16.42 13.07 16.08
C ALA A 390 14.97 13.41 16.46
N GLU A 391 14.15 13.76 15.45
CA GLU A 391 12.73 14.08 15.64
C GLU A 391 11.94 12.90 16.24
N ARG A 392 12.22 11.66 15.78
CA ARG A 392 11.56 10.46 16.33
C ARG A 392 12.01 10.20 17.78
N CYS A 393 13.30 10.42 18.10
CA CYS A 393 13.78 10.32 19.47
C CYS A 393 13.05 11.28 20.41
N GLU A 394 12.91 12.55 20.03
CA GLU A 394 12.17 13.53 20.82
C GLU A 394 10.67 13.16 20.94
N HIS A 395 10.04 12.82 19.82
CA HIS A 395 8.60 12.50 19.80
C HIS A 395 8.24 11.33 20.73
N PHE A 396 9.08 10.29 20.76
CA PHE A 396 8.84 9.09 21.57
C PHE A 396 9.61 9.07 22.90
N GLY A 397 10.36 10.12 23.23
CA GLY A 397 11.19 10.17 24.45
C GLY A 397 12.26 9.08 24.49
N LEU A 398 12.96 8.86 23.36
CA LEU A 398 13.97 7.83 23.19
C LEU A 398 15.38 8.39 23.42
N PRO A 399 16.38 7.53 23.74
CA PRO A 399 17.78 7.88 23.67
C PRO A 399 18.18 8.33 22.26
N HIS A 400 19.02 9.36 22.15
CA HIS A 400 19.59 9.79 20.89
C HIS A 400 20.62 8.81 20.35
N PHE A 401 20.88 8.86 19.05
CA PHE A 401 21.81 7.97 18.34
C PHE A 401 23.17 8.63 18.20
N SER A 402 24.24 7.89 18.47
CA SER A 402 25.60 8.30 18.13
C SER A 402 25.80 8.35 16.61
N ALA A 403 26.78 9.10 16.13
CA ALA A 403 27.15 9.15 14.72
C ALA A 403 27.42 7.74 14.13
N GLU A 404 28.04 6.86 14.91
CA GLU A 404 28.30 5.46 14.52
C GLU A 404 27.01 4.65 14.39
N ALA A 405 26.02 4.87 15.27
CA ALA A 405 24.72 4.22 15.18
C ALA A 405 23.94 4.72 13.96
N VAL A 406 23.98 6.04 13.69
CA VAL A 406 23.36 6.62 12.47
C VAL A 406 24.03 6.04 11.22
N ALA A 407 25.35 5.94 11.17
CA ALA A 407 26.05 5.30 10.05
C ALA A 407 25.53 3.87 9.79
N LYS A 408 25.35 3.08 10.88
CA LYS A 408 24.81 1.71 10.75
C LYS A 408 23.34 1.68 10.29
N VAL A 409 22.53 2.61 10.74
CA VAL A 409 21.14 2.77 10.25
C VAL A 409 21.14 3.05 8.75
N LEU A 410 21.96 3.99 8.28
CA LEU A 410 22.08 4.33 6.86
C LEU A 410 22.60 3.14 6.03
N GLU A 411 23.65 2.43 6.50
CA GLU A 411 24.13 1.19 5.88
C GLU A 411 23.00 0.15 5.74
N THR A 412 22.12 0.05 6.72
CA THR A 412 20.95 -0.85 6.70
C THR A 412 19.92 -0.42 5.66
N MET A 413 19.66 0.89 5.53
CA MET A 413 18.73 1.41 4.52
C MET A 413 19.26 1.20 3.09
N HIS A 414 20.60 1.23 2.86
CA HIS A 414 21.21 0.81 1.60
C HIS A 414 21.01 -0.68 1.33
N ARG A 415 21.13 -1.51 2.39
CA ARG A 415 20.90 -2.95 2.28
C ARG A 415 19.47 -3.28 1.86
N TRP A 416 18.46 -2.52 2.31
CA TRP A 416 17.06 -2.74 1.95
C TRP A 416 16.74 -2.55 0.47
N VAL A 417 17.58 -1.78 -0.26
CA VAL A 417 17.45 -1.58 -1.71
C VAL A 417 18.56 -2.26 -2.51
N GLU A 418 19.46 -2.96 -1.83
CA GLU A 418 20.60 -3.66 -2.45
C GLU A 418 21.43 -2.76 -3.38
N ASP A 419 21.68 -1.51 -2.98
CA ASP A 419 22.42 -0.56 -3.78
C ASP A 419 23.29 0.36 -2.93
N LYS A 420 24.60 0.48 -3.27
CA LYS A 420 25.54 1.34 -2.53
C LYS A 420 25.34 2.83 -2.81
N GLN A 421 24.67 3.18 -3.90
CA GLN A 421 24.46 4.57 -4.33
C GLN A 421 23.04 5.05 -4.05
N ARG A 422 22.14 4.16 -3.66
CA ARG A 422 20.75 4.46 -3.37
C ARG A 422 20.37 4.00 -1.97
N ILE A 423 19.39 4.67 -1.37
CA ILE A 423 18.91 4.40 -0.02
C ILE A 423 17.39 4.28 0.00
N SER A 424 16.87 3.40 0.84
CA SER A 424 15.44 3.09 0.90
C SER A 424 14.59 4.26 1.40
N SER A 425 13.40 4.43 0.81
CA SER A 425 12.36 5.35 1.27
C SER A 425 11.45 4.79 2.37
N ARG A 426 11.67 3.56 2.85
CA ARG A 426 10.83 2.88 3.85
C ARG A 426 11.00 3.50 5.23
N LEU A 427 10.37 4.65 5.46
CA LEU A 427 10.44 5.38 6.73
C LEU A 427 9.75 4.64 7.89
N ALA A 428 8.77 3.79 7.61
CA ALA A 428 8.13 2.94 8.63
C ALA A 428 9.11 1.89 9.17
N ASP A 429 9.88 1.23 8.30
CA ASP A 429 10.91 0.26 8.71
C ASP A 429 12.05 0.96 9.47
N LEU A 430 12.44 2.15 9.02
CA LEU A 430 13.38 3.00 9.74
C LEU A 430 12.87 3.35 11.14
N GLN A 431 11.61 3.75 11.28
CA GLN A 431 11.02 4.05 12.59
C GLN A 431 11.00 2.81 13.50
N GLN A 432 10.67 1.65 12.96
CA GLN A 432 10.71 0.39 13.71
C GLN A 432 12.13 0.05 14.17
N LEU A 433 13.15 0.26 13.33
CA LEU A 433 14.54 0.08 13.66
C LEU A 433 14.98 1.03 14.80
N ILE A 434 14.58 2.31 14.71
CA ILE A 434 14.88 3.32 15.75
C ILE A 434 14.29 2.89 17.10
N LEU A 435 13.00 2.53 17.13
CA LEU A 435 12.32 2.10 18.35
C LEU A 435 12.96 0.87 18.96
N SER A 436 13.31 -0.11 18.12
CA SER A 436 13.92 -1.37 18.55
C SER A 436 15.35 -1.15 19.08
N ALA A 437 16.15 -0.31 18.42
CA ALA A 437 17.51 0.00 18.85
C ALA A 437 17.53 0.76 20.18
N ALA A 438 16.61 1.72 20.36
CA ALA A 438 16.44 2.43 21.62
C ALA A 438 16.01 1.49 22.77
N ALA A 439 15.13 0.51 22.49
CA ALA A 439 14.74 -0.50 23.47
C ALA A 439 15.93 -1.40 23.87
N GLU A 440 16.74 -1.81 22.89
CA GLU A 440 17.95 -2.60 23.15
C GLU A 440 18.97 -1.85 23.99
N THR A 441 19.17 -0.55 23.71
CA THR A 441 20.04 0.33 24.54
C THR A 441 19.57 0.35 25.99
N ARG A 442 18.26 0.54 26.23
CA ARG A 442 17.68 0.52 27.58
C ARG A 442 17.91 -0.83 28.28
N ARG A 443 17.79 -1.93 27.55
CA ARG A 443 18.05 -3.29 28.07
C ARG A 443 19.51 -3.47 28.43
N ARG A 444 20.45 -3.02 27.57
CA ARG A 444 21.91 -3.13 27.79
C ARG A 444 22.36 -2.34 29.00
N VAL A 445 21.88 -1.13 29.17
CA VAL A 445 22.35 -0.22 30.20
C VAL A 445 21.66 -0.44 31.54
N GLN A 446 20.52 -1.15 31.57
CA GLN A 446 19.66 -1.37 32.76
C GLN A 446 19.34 -0.08 33.54
N SER A 447 19.32 1.06 32.86
CA SER A 447 19.17 2.38 33.46
C SER A 447 18.31 3.28 32.52
N ALA A 448 17.43 4.07 33.12
CA ALA A 448 16.66 5.11 32.46
C ALA A 448 17.42 6.47 32.42
N LYS A 449 18.74 6.48 32.39
CA LYS A 449 19.51 7.74 32.34
C LYS A 449 19.27 8.44 31.00
N PRO A 450 18.97 9.73 30.99
CA PRO A 450 18.67 10.48 29.74
C PRO A 450 19.90 10.67 28.85
N ASP A 451 21.12 10.54 29.38
CA ASP A 451 22.37 10.81 28.66
C ASP A 451 22.98 9.60 27.94
N VAL A 452 22.26 8.47 27.87
CA VAL A 452 22.75 7.28 27.20
C VAL A 452 22.42 7.36 25.72
N LEU A 453 23.44 7.18 24.87
CA LEU A 453 23.27 7.12 23.42
C LEU A 453 23.02 5.69 22.94
N VAL A 454 22.25 5.58 21.87
CA VAL A 454 22.19 4.36 21.06
C VAL A 454 23.49 4.23 20.29
N GLU A 455 24.17 3.10 20.47
CA GLU A 455 25.46 2.80 19.87
C GLU A 455 25.30 1.86 18.66
N ARG A 456 26.31 1.81 17.78
CA ARG A 456 26.35 0.87 16.64
C ARG A 456 26.01 -0.57 17.05
N GLN A 457 26.53 -1.03 18.20
CA GLN A 457 26.28 -2.39 18.71
C GLN A 457 24.81 -2.66 19.04
N ASP A 458 24.03 -1.65 19.45
CA ASP A 458 22.60 -1.80 19.75
C ASP A 458 21.80 -2.01 18.45
N VAL A 459 22.15 -1.26 17.39
CA VAL A 459 21.56 -1.45 16.06
C VAL A 459 21.88 -2.84 15.52
N LEU A 460 23.13 -3.28 15.60
CA LEU A 460 23.55 -4.62 15.19
C LEU A 460 22.82 -5.72 15.97
N ALA A 461 22.67 -5.57 17.29
CA ALA A 461 21.94 -6.54 18.12
C ALA A 461 20.48 -6.68 17.69
N VAL A 462 19.82 -5.57 17.33
CA VAL A 462 18.45 -5.58 16.82
C VAL A 462 18.37 -6.29 15.45
N LEU A 463 19.29 -5.99 14.53
CA LEU A 463 19.32 -6.65 13.22
C LEU A 463 19.53 -8.15 13.35
N HIS A 464 20.45 -8.58 14.22
CA HIS A 464 20.66 -10.00 14.52
C HIS A 464 19.44 -10.65 15.19
N ALA A 465 18.78 -9.95 16.11
CA ALA A 465 17.56 -10.47 16.75
C ALA A 465 16.40 -10.59 15.76
N SER A 466 16.28 -9.64 14.83
CA SER A 466 15.30 -9.69 13.74
C SER A 466 15.56 -10.89 12.84
N TYR A 467 16.78 -11.04 12.35
CA TYR A 467 17.18 -12.20 11.55
C TYR A 467 16.87 -13.53 12.28
N LYS A 468 17.19 -13.63 13.58
CA LYS A 468 16.91 -14.86 14.36
C LYS A 468 15.41 -15.19 14.47
N ARG A 469 14.52 -14.20 14.45
CA ARG A 469 13.08 -14.44 14.50
C ARG A 469 12.53 -15.00 13.20
N HIS A 470 13.07 -14.60 12.05
CA HIS A 470 12.55 -14.95 10.74
C HIS A 470 13.29 -16.12 10.05
N ARG A 471 14.44 -16.55 10.58
CA ARG A 471 15.33 -17.55 9.96
C ARG A 471 14.85 -19.00 10.04
N HIS A 472 13.72 -19.30 10.67
CA HIS A 472 13.29 -20.70 10.89
C HIS A 472 13.20 -21.52 9.60
N PRO A 473 12.57 -21.03 8.49
CA PRO A 473 12.55 -21.76 7.23
C PRO A 473 13.94 -21.99 6.65
N GLU A 474 14.82 -20.98 6.69
CA GLU A 474 16.22 -21.09 6.25
C GLU A 474 16.97 -22.16 7.05
N MET A 475 16.77 -22.21 8.37
CA MET A 475 17.43 -23.21 9.23
C MET A 475 16.90 -24.61 9.00
N GLN A 476 15.64 -24.79 8.65
CA GLN A 476 15.09 -26.10 8.25
C GLN A 476 15.75 -26.58 6.94
N MET A 477 15.86 -25.71 5.94
CA MET A 477 16.51 -26.03 4.68
C MET A 477 18.00 -26.32 4.86
N LEU A 478 18.71 -25.50 5.66
CA LEU A 478 20.11 -25.73 6.00
C LEU A 478 20.31 -27.09 6.69
N ARG A 479 19.41 -27.45 7.62
CA ARG A 479 19.45 -28.77 8.27
C ARG A 479 19.27 -29.90 7.27
N ALA A 480 18.27 -29.81 6.39
CA ALA A 480 18.02 -30.82 5.36
C ALA A 480 19.24 -31.03 4.44
N ILE A 481 19.97 -29.95 4.13
CA ILE A 481 21.23 -30.03 3.35
C ILE A 481 22.33 -30.72 4.18
N VAL A 482 22.52 -30.34 5.45
CA VAL A 482 23.58 -30.90 6.31
C VAL A 482 23.29 -32.36 6.66
N ASP A 483 22.04 -32.73 6.89
CA ASP A 483 21.62 -34.11 7.17
C ASP A 483 21.63 -35.01 5.90
N GLY A 484 21.77 -34.39 4.69
CA GLY A 484 21.85 -35.10 3.40
C GLY A 484 20.49 -35.42 2.79
N ASP A 485 19.38 -34.90 3.34
CA ASP A 485 18.05 -35.03 2.76
C ASP A 485 17.95 -34.24 1.42
N LEU A 486 18.62 -33.06 1.36
CA LEU A 486 18.84 -32.31 0.13
C LEU A 486 20.27 -32.53 -0.35
N MET A 487 20.42 -33.03 -1.56
CA MET A 487 21.70 -33.45 -2.13
C MET A 487 22.51 -32.26 -2.66
N ILE A 488 23.13 -31.48 -1.80
CA ILE A 488 24.05 -30.39 -2.14
C ILE A 488 25.47 -30.78 -1.76
N SER A 489 26.39 -30.68 -2.72
CA SER A 489 27.83 -30.87 -2.50
C SER A 489 28.55 -29.54 -2.62
N VAL A 490 29.43 -29.22 -1.67
CA VAL A 490 30.23 -27.97 -1.66
C VAL A 490 31.73 -28.27 -1.87
N GLN A 491 32.07 -29.48 -2.27
CA GLN A 491 33.43 -29.96 -2.53
C GLN A 491 33.43 -30.97 -3.67
N GLY A 492 34.61 -31.22 -4.24
CA GLY A 492 34.75 -32.17 -5.33
C GLY A 492 34.40 -31.57 -6.72
N ARG A 493 34.37 -32.45 -7.71
CA ARG A 493 34.04 -32.10 -9.10
C ARG A 493 33.11 -33.15 -9.66
N GLU A 494 32.02 -32.72 -10.30
CA GLU A 494 31.02 -33.62 -10.88
C GLU A 494 30.71 -33.28 -12.33
N LEU A 495 30.36 -34.28 -13.11
CA LEU A 495 30.04 -34.14 -14.54
C LEU A 495 28.57 -33.78 -14.69
N GLY A 496 28.31 -32.73 -15.46
CA GLY A 496 26.94 -32.31 -15.77
C GLY A 496 26.18 -31.81 -14.54
N GLN A 497 26.85 -31.39 -13.47
CA GLN A 497 26.22 -30.87 -12.24
C GLN A 497 26.90 -29.56 -11.80
N ILE A 498 26.07 -28.65 -11.24
CA ILE A 498 26.54 -27.39 -10.68
C ILE A 498 25.53 -26.93 -9.60
N ASN A 499 26.01 -26.15 -8.63
CA ASN A 499 25.12 -25.45 -7.70
C ASN A 499 24.64 -24.13 -8.34
N GLY A 500 23.36 -24.00 -8.57
CA GLY A 500 22.66 -22.74 -8.79
C GLY A 500 22.30 -22.08 -7.46
N LEU A 501 21.86 -20.82 -7.52
CA LEU A 501 21.40 -20.06 -6.33
C LEU A 501 19.98 -19.56 -6.51
N THR A 502 19.11 -19.89 -5.58
CA THR A 502 17.75 -19.40 -5.52
C THR A 502 17.59 -18.32 -4.44
N HIS A 503 16.61 -17.45 -4.61
CA HIS A 503 16.14 -16.51 -3.60
C HIS A 503 14.71 -16.88 -3.24
N ILE A 504 14.45 -17.10 -1.96
CA ILE A 504 13.14 -17.44 -1.40
C ILE A 504 12.65 -16.23 -0.65
N ASP A 505 11.57 -15.64 -1.13
CA ASP A 505 10.90 -14.49 -0.51
C ASP A 505 9.64 -14.98 0.22
N LEU A 506 9.56 -14.68 1.51
CA LEU A 506 8.42 -15.02 2.38
C LEU A 506 7.53 -13.80 2.65
N GLY A 507 7.82 -12.67 2.01
CA GLY A 507 7.10 -11.41 2.20
C GLY A 507 7.64 -10.55 3.34
N ASP A 508 7.89 -11.13 4.51
CA ASP A 508 8.47 -10.45 5.69
C ASP A 508 9.98 -10.69 5.85
N ALA A 509 10.52 -11.70 5.17
CA ALA A 509 11.94 -12.02 5.12
C ALA A 509 12.29 -12.81 3.87
N GLY A 510 13.51 -12.63 3.37
CA GLY A 510 14.04 -13.41 2.26
C GLY A 510 15.39 -14.05 2.63
N PHE A 511 15.68 -15.17 2.00
CA PHE A 511 16.99 -15.83 2.14
C PHE A 511 17.35 -16.55 0.83
N GLY A 512 18.66 -16.79 0.65
CA GLY A 512 19.18 -17.57 -0.46
C GLY A 512 19.39 -19.02 -0.09
N SER A 513 19.33 -19.91 -1.10
CA SER A 513 19.69 -21.32 -0.95
C SER A 513 20.37 -21.84 -2.20
N PRO A 514 21.34 -22.76 -2.10
CA PRO A 514 21.81 -23.48 -3.26
C PRO A 514 20.76 -24.50 -3.74
N VAL A 515 20.71 -24.72 -5.03
CA VAL A 515 19.96 -25.78 -5.68
C VAL A 515 20.88 -26.52 -6.64
N ARG A 516 20.82 -27.87 -6.66
CA ARG A 516 21.58 -28.64 -7.62
C ARG A 516 20.89 -28.59 -8.98
N ILE A 517 21.63 -28.17 -10.01
CA ILE A 517 21.21 -28.23 -11.41
C ILE A 517 22.00 -29.34 -12.08
N SER A 518 21.32 -30.27 -12.74
CA SER A 518 21.98 -31.35 -13.47
C SER A 518 21.54 -31.38 -14.94
N ALA A 519 22.44 -31.88 -15.76
CA ALA A 519 22.24 -32.05 -17.19
C ALA A 519 22.71 -33.45 -17.65
N ARG A 520 21.94 -34.07 -18.54
CA ARG A 520 22.30 -35.29 -19.26
C ARG A 520 22.10 -35.09 -20.74
N CYS A 521 22.98 -35.65 -21.55
CA CYS A 521 22.90 -35.54 -23.01
C CYS A 521 23.21 -36.86 -23.72
N PHE A 522 22.60 -37.06 -24.90
CA PHE A 522 22.81 -38.17 -25.80
C PHE A 522 22.40 -37.77 -27.23
N ALA A 523 22.70 -38.60 -28.21
CA ALA A 523 22.36 -38.34 -29.63
C ALA A 523 20.82 -38.39 -29.79
N GLY A 524 20.25 -37.40 -30.48
CA GLY A 524 18.80 -37.28 -30.73
C GLY A 524 18.47 -36.00 -31.47
N GLU A 525 17.18 -35.68 -31.62
CA GLU A 525 16.72 -34.51 -32.38
C GLU A 525 15.76 -33.57 -31.56
N GLU A 526 15.47 -33.92 -30.32
CA GLU A 526 14.51 -33.15 -29.52
C GLU A 526 15.08 -31.84 -28.95
N GLY A 527 16.42 -31.69 -29.00
CA GLY A 527 17.09 -30.50 -28.47
C GLY A 527 17.29 -30.53 -26.97
N VAL A 528 17.18 -29.37 -26.33
CA VAL A 528 17.33 -29.25 -24.89
C VAL A 528 15.92 -29.19 -24.25
N ILE A 529 15.65 -30.12 -23.37
CA ILE A 529 14.39 -30.23 -22.61
C ILE A 529 14.68 -29.86 -21.16
N ASN A 530 13.91 -28.96 -20.59
CA ASN A 530 13.90 -28.72 -19.14
C ASN A 530 12.77 -29.53 -18.55
N ILE A 531 13.09 -30.44 -17.61
CA ILE A 531 12.13 -31.35 -17.02
C ILE A 531 11.09 -30.60 -16.19
N ASP A 532 11.53 -29.57 -15.44
CA ASP A 532 10.63 -28.77 -14.59
C ASP A 532 9.60 -28.01 -15.45
N ARG A 533 9.98 -27.58 -16.65
CA ARG A 533 9.08 -26.95 -17.61
C ARG A 533 8.04 -27.93 -18.17
N GLU A 534 8.46 -29.15 -18.53
CA GLU A 534 7.54 -30.16 -19.09
C GLU A 534 6.47 -30.63 -18.09
N VAL A 535 6.73 -30.44 -16.79
CA VAL A 535 5.77 -30.73 -15.71
C VAL A 535 5.10 -29.47 -15.13
N GLU A 536 5.19 -28.34 -15.84
CA GLU A 536 4.57 -27.06 -15.49
C GLU A 536 5.00 -26.49 -14.11
N MET A 537 6.26 -26.76 -13.73
CA MET A 537 6.89 -26.24 -12.51
C MET A 537 7.77 -25.01 -12.73
N THR A 538 7.71 -24.40 -13.93
CA THR A 538 8.47 -23.18 -14.25
C THR A 538 7.55 -22.02 -14.58
N GLY A 539 8.00 -20.80 -14.27
CA GLY A 539 7.32 -19.58 -14.66
C GLY A 539 7.83 -19.01 -15.99
N PRO A 540 7.10 -18.04 -16.59
CA PRO A 540 7.39 -17.51 -17.94
C PRO A 540 8.77 -16.88 -18.10
N ASN A 541 9.34 -16.28 -17.04
CA ASN A 541 10.68 -15.68 -17.10
C ASN A 541 11.78 -16.75 -17.17
N HIS A 542 11.60 -17.85 -16.44
CA HIS A 542 12.51 -19.00 -16.52
C HIS A 542 12.47 -19.63 -17.92
N ASP A 543 11.29 -19.88 -18.50
CA ASP A 543 11.11 -20.42 -19.82
C ASP A 543 11.77 -19.56 -20.88
N LYS A 544 11.64 -18.23 -20.77
CA LYS A 544 12.33 -17.27 -21.63
C LYS A 544 13.85 -17.42 -21.53
N GLY A 545 14.40 -17.57 -20.33
CA GLY A 545 15.83 -17.80 -20.09
C GLY A 545 16.33 -19.08 -20.78
N LEU A 546 15.56 -20.16 -20.69
CA LEU A 546 15.87 -21.42 -21.35
C LEU A 546 15.88 -21.27 -22.88
N PHE A 547 14.91 -20.59 -23.48
CA PHE A 547 14.92 -20.36 -24.95
C PHE A 547 16.10 -19.49 -25.39
N ILE A 548 16.52 -18.52 -24.59
CA ILE A 548 17.73 -17.72 -24.86
C ILE A 548 18.97 -18.60 -24.83
N LEU A 549 19.11 -19.50 -23.83
CA LEU A 549 20.19 -20.45 -23.72
C LEU A 549 20.23 -21.38 -24.93
N GLN A 550 19.12 -21.96 -25.36
CA GLN A 550 19.01 -22.82 -26.53
C GLN A 550 19.41 -22.08 -27.81
N SER A 551 18.96 -20.83 -27.96
CA SER A 551 19.28 -19.98 -29.09
C SER A 551 20.79 -19.68 -29.16
N TRP A 552 21.41 -19.34 -28.03
CA TRP A 552 22.84 -19.10 -27.92
C TRP A 552 23.66 -20.36 -28.28
N LEU A 553 23.24 -21.53 -27.74
CA LEU A 553 23.91 -22.80 -28.02
C LEU A 553 23.85 -23.12 -29.52
N SER A 554 22.70 -23.00 -30.17
CA SER A 554 22.50 -23.24 -31.60
C SER A 554 23.32 -22.27 -32.44
N ALA A 555 23.39 -21.01 -32.08
CA ALA A 555 24.19 -20.00 -32.79
C ALA A 555 25.70 -20.26 -32.64
N SER A 556 26.15 -20.73 -31.48
CA SER A 556 27.57 -21.07 -31.24
C SER A 556 28.05 -22.24 -32.06
N PHE A 557 27.16 -23.15 -32.49
CA PHE A 557 27.44 -24.31 -33.33
C PHE A 557 26.64 -24.29 -34.64
N ALA A 558 26.51 -23.12 -35.28
CA ALA A 558 25.66 -22.90 -36.44
C ALA A 558 25.90 -23.86 -37.61
N LYS A 559 27.15 -24.31 -37.81
CA LYS A 559 27.49 -25.32 -38.83
C LYS A 559 26.87 -26.70 -38.61
N LEU A 560 26.52 -26.99 -37.34
CA LEU A 560 25.95 -28.27 -36.93
C LEU A 560 24.43 -28.17 -36.71
N THR A 561 23.83 -27.00 -36.92
CA THR A 561 22.41 -26.78 -36.75
C THR A 561 21.60 -27.37 -37.93
N PRO A 562 20.47 -28.10 -37.68
CA PRO A 562 19.93 -28.44 -36.36
C PRO A 562 20.84 -29.39 -35.57
N LEU A 563 20.95 -29.17 -34.26
CA LEU A 563 21.82 -29.99 -33.43
C LEU A 563 21.17 -31.37 -33.20
N SER A 564 21.96 -32.45 -33.53
CA SER A 564 21.52 -33.82 -33.27
C SER A 564 21.74 -34.17 -31.78
N LEU A 565 21.05 -33.48 -30.90
CA LEU A 565 21.22 -33.53 -29.45
C LEU A 565 19.88 -33.72 -28.75
N ASN A 566 19.78 -34.69 -27.85
CA ASN A 566 18.82 -34.75 -26.79
C ASN A 566 19.52 -34.42 -25.48
N ALA A 567 19.10 -33.40 -24.81
CA ALA A 567 19.61 -33.04 -23.47
C ALA A 567 18.46 -32.72 -22.51
N SER A 568 18.59 -33.21 -21.29
CA SER A 568 17.67 -32.86 -20.22
C SER A 568 18.35 -31.99 -19.16
N LEU A 569 17.66 -30.97 -18.68
CA LEU A 569 18.02 -30.12 -17.56
C LEU A 569 17.00 -30.30 -16.45
N VAL A 570 17.43 -30.27 -15.19
CA VAL A 570 16.53 -30.37 -14.04
C VAL A 570 17.11 -29.65 -12.83
N PHE A 571 16.25 -28.99 -12.06
CA PHE A 571 16.52 -28.49 -10.72
C PHE A 571 16.20 -29.63 -9.73
N GLU A 572 17.23 -30.35 -9.32
CA GLU A 572 17.02 -31.54 -8.48
C GLU A 572 16.44 -31.15 -7.12
N GLN A 573 15.39 -31.87 -6.69
CA GLN A 573 14.69 -31.69 -5.41
C GLN A 573 14.06 -30.27 -5.21
N GLU A 574 13.78 -29.54 -6.31
CA GLU A 574 12.97 -28.33 -6.26
C GLU A 574 11.51 -28.69 -6.61
N TYR A 575 10.60 -28.53 -5.65
CA TYR A 575 9.21 -28.96 -5.81
C TYR A 575 8.21 -27.79 -5.68
N HIS A 576 8.68 -26.55 -5.45
CA HIS A 576 7.85 -25.37 -5.26
C HIS A 576 7.72 -24.50 -6.52
N GLY A 577 8.42 -24.90 -7.58
CA GLY A 577 8.47 -24.15 -8.82
C GLY A 577 9.65 -23.19 -8.91
N VAL A 578 10.12 -22.99 -10.15
CA VAL A 578 11.27 -22.12 -10.47
C VAL A 578 10.77 -20.91 -11.26
N GLU A 579 11.07 -19.71 -10.80
CA GLU A 579 10.77 -18.46 -11.52
C GLU A 579 12.04 -17.61 -11.67
N GLY A 580 12.08 -16.81 -12.76
CA GLY A 580 13.21 -15.95 -13.09
C GLY A 580 14.28 -16.62 -13.91
N ASP A 581 15.02 -15.81 -14.66
CA ASP A 581 16.08 -16.24 -15.60
C ASP A 581 17.48 -16.32 -14.97
N SER A 582 17.59 -16.08 -13.65
CA SER A 582 18.89 -15.94 -12.95
C SER A 582 19.71 -17.23 -12.85
N ALA A 583 19.16 -18.37 -13.24
CA ALA A 583 19.85 -19.67 -13.27
C ALA A 583 20.42 -20.02 -14.66
N SER A 584 20.10 -19.25 -15.72
CA SER A 584 20.46 -19.58 -17.11
C SER A 584 21.95 -19.85 -17.33
N CYS A 585 22.83 -19.11 -16.65
CA CYS A 585 24.27 -19.37 -16.71
C CYS A 585 24.65 -20.71 -16.07
N ALA A 586 24.04 -21.07 -14.95
CA ALA A 586 24.29 -22.34 -14.26
C ALA A 586 23.79 -23.53 -15.11
N GLU A 587 22.58 -23.42 -15.66
CA GLU A 587 22.01 -24.40 -16.59
C GLU A 587 22.92 -24.63 -17.83
N LEU A 588 23.41 -23.52 -18.44
CA LEU A 588 24.35 -23.59 -19.55
C LEU A 588 25.62 -24.33 -19.18
N TYR A 589 26.20 -24.07 -18.01
CA TYR A 589 27.44 -24.74 -17.58
C TYR A 589 27.22 -26.20 -17.26
N ALA A 590 26.12 -26.59 -16.64
CA ALA A 590 25.76 -28.00 -16.47
C ALA A 590 25.63 -28.71 -17.80
N LEU A 591 24.98 -28.11 -18.79
CA LEU A 591 24.79 -28.64 -20.11
C LEU A 591 26.14 -28.79 -20.87
N LEU A 592 26.96 -27.73 -20.92
CA LEU A 592 28.27 -27.76 -21.58
C LEU A 592 29.21 -28.75 -20.89
N SER A 593 29.16 -28.91 -19.59
CA SER A 593 29.87 -29.94 -18.83
C SER A 593 29.47 -31.34 -19.29
N SER A 594 28.15 -31.60 -19.34
CA SER A 594 27.61 -32.89 -19.78
C SER A 594 28.06 -33.25 -21.20
N ILE A 595 27.99 -32.28 -22.13
CA ILE A 595 28.41 -32.50 -23.55
C ILE A 595 29.91 -32.66 -23.64
N SER A 596 30.71 -31.77 -23.03
CA SER A 596 32.18 -31.76 -23.18
C SER A 596 32.89 -32.88 -22.42
N GLY A 597 32.22 -33.53 -21.46
CA GLY A 597 32.82 -34.50 -20.55
C GLY A 597 33.76 -33.88 -19.50
N LEU A 598 33.65 -32.56 -19.24
CA LEU A 598 34.48 -31.84 -18.27
C LEU A 598 33.74 -31.64 -16.95
N PRO A 599 34.23 -32.17 -15.81
CA PRO A 599 33.58 -32.04 -14.53
C PRO A 599 33.74 -30.62 -13.97
N LEU A 600 32.68 -30.09 -13.30
CA LEU A 600 32.63 -28.79 -12.68
C LEU A 600 32.88 -28.84 -11.18
N PRO A 601 33.54 -27.82 -10.59
CA PRO A 601 33.76 -27.74 -9.16
C PRO A 601 32.44 -27.50 -8.41
N GLN A 602 32.10 -28.36 -7.44
CA GLN A 602 30.88 -28.26 -6.67
C GLN A 602 30.98 -27.22 -5.54
N GLY A 603 32.18 -26.76 -5.20
CA GLY A 603 32.41 -25.66 -4.24
C GLY A 603 32.07 -24.27 -4.78
N ILE A 604 31.86 -24.13 -6.10
CA ILE A 604 31.52 -22.86 -6.73
C ILE A 604 30.06 -22.87 -7.15
N ALA A 605 29.26 -22.03 -6.50
CA ALA A 605 27.87 -21.80 -6.94
C ALA A 605 27.81 -20.66 -7.97
N VAL A 606 26.86 -20.75 -8.89
CA VAL A 606 26.72 -19.80 -10.01
C VAL A 606 25.32 -19.21 -10.02
N THR A 607 25.23 -17.89 -10.21
CA THR A 607 23.99 -17.21 -10.54
C THR A 607 24.24 -16.16 -11.61
N GLY A 608 23.32 -16.01 -12.55
CA GLY A 608 23.42 -15.04 -13.64
C GLY A 608 22.40 -15.34 -14.72
N ALA A 609 21.73 -14.30 -15.21
CA ALA A 609 20.95 -14.34 -16.41
C ALA A 609 21.85 -14.04 -17.63
N MET A 610 21.51 -14.57 -18.80
CA MET A 610 22.27 -14.32 -20.00
C MET A 610 21.40 -13.82 -21.16
N ASN A 611 21.98 -13.06 -22.08
CA ASN A 611 21.33 -12.70 -23.34
C ASN A 611 21.78 -13.62 -24.51
N GLN A 612 21.17 -13.41 -25.68
CA GLN A 612 21.49 -14.21 -26.90
C GLN A 612 22.93 -14.09 -27.39
N HIS A 613 23.71 -13.11 -26.91
CA HIS A 613 25.11 -12.92 -27.25
C HIS A 613 26.05 -13.51 -26.18
N GLY A 614 25.51 -14.08 -25.09
CA GLY A 614 26.32 -14.65 -24.01
C GLY A 614 26.78 -13.60 -22.98
N GLU A 615 26.31 -12.36 -23.10
CA GLU A 615 26.57 -11.34 -22.08
C GLU A 615 25.74 -11.63 -20.83
N VAL A 616 26.35 -11.44 -19.65
CA VAL A 616 25.74 -11.75 -18.36
C VAL A 616 25.03 -10.51 -17.80
N MET A 617 23.76 -10.67 -17.46
CA MET A 617 22.90 -9.61 -16.97
C MET A 617 22.82 -9.65 -15.45
N ALA A 618 22.50 -8.48 -14.83
CA ALA A 618 22.28 -8.38 -13.40
C ALA A 618 21.03 -9.17 -12.98
N ILE A 619 21.08 -9.68 -11.73
CA ILE A 619 20.01 -10.46 -11.13
C ILE A 619 19.59 -9.86 -9.78
N GLY A 620 18.39 -10.21 -9.30
CA GLY A 620 17.88 -9.80 -7.98
C GLY A 620 18.30 -10.76 -6.87
N GLY A 621 18.24 -10.27 -5.60
CA GLY A 621 18.51 -11.07 -4.41
C GLY A 621 19.94 -11.59 -4.33
N VAL A 622 20.90 -10.86 -4.91
CA VAL A 622 22.29 -11.31 -4.98
C VAL A 622 22.94 -11.45 -3.60
N ASN A 623 22.59 -10.57 -2.69
CA ASN A 623 23.13 -10.60 -1.32
C ASN A 623 22.62 -11.83 -0.57
N GLU A 624 21.32 -12.09 -0.61
CA GLU A 624 20.70 -13.25 0.04
C GLU A 624 21.26 -14.56 -0.54
N LYS A 625 21.39 -14.63 -1.87
CA LYS A 625 21.96 -15.79 -2.59
C LYS A 625 23.39 -16.09 -2.12
N ILE A 626 24.24 -15.08 -2.02
CA ILE A 626 25.64 -15.24 -1.53
C ILE A 626 25.64 -15.66 -0.07
N GLU A 627 24.89 -14.98 0.78
CA GLU A 627 24.86 -15.22 2.23
C GLU A 627 24.30 -16.61 2.56
N GLY A 628 23.25 -17.03 1.84
CA GLY A 628 22.67 -18.36 2.01
C GLY A 628 23.64 -19.47 1.62
N TYR A 629 24.29 -19.37 0.48
CA TYR A 629 25.33 -20.33 0.07
C TYR A 629 26.53 -20.36 1.02
N PHE A 630 26.97 -19.18 1.46
CA PHE A 630 28.05 -19.07 2.45
C PHE A 630 27.72 -19.84 3.75
N ARG A 631 26.47 -19.73 4.27
CA ARG A 631 26.03 -20.44 5.47
C ARG A 631 26.03 -21.96 5.27
N VAL A 632 25.63 -22.44 4.09
CA VAL A 632 25.72 -23.86 3.74
C VAL A 632 27.17 -24.33 3.73
N CYS A 633 28.07 -23.59 3.06
CA CYS A 633 29.50 -23.90 3.06
C CYS A 633 30.12 -23.85 4.46
N GLN A 634 29.70 -22.88 5.29
CA GLN A 634 30.17 -22.78 6.70
C GLN A 634 29.73 -23.98 7.54
N ALA A 635 28.49 -24.46 7.35
CA ALA A 635 27.95 -25.57 8.11
C ALA A 635 28.57 -26.93 7.70
N ILE A 636 28.88 -27.11 6.42
CA ILE A 636 29.51 -28.35 5.91
C ILE A 636 31.03 -28.32 6.13
N GLY A 637 31.68 -27.14 5.97
CA GLY A 637 33.11 -26.91 6.19
C GLY A 637 33.71 -26.06 5.08
N LEU A 638 34.25 -24.89 5.49
CA LEU A 638 34.99 -23.97 4.64
C LEU A 638 36.47 -24.31 4.58
N ASP A 639 37.03 -24.59 3.39
CA ASP A 639 38.44 -24.89 3.16
C ASP A 639 39.16 -23.87 2.24
N GLY A 640 38.41 -22.83 1.75
CA GLY A 640 38.92 -21.82 0.84
C GLY A 640 38.70 -22.13 -0.65
N SER A 641 38.22 -23.32 -0.98
CA SER A 641 37.85 -23.69 -2.37
C SER A 641 36.44 -23.22 -2.74
N GLN A 642 35.63 -22.87 -1.74
CA GLN A 642 34.24 -22.47 -1.93
C GLN A 642 34.12 -21.00 -2.32
N GLY A 643 33.10 -20.72 -3.12
CA GLY A 643 32.80 -19.36 -3.55
C GLY A 643 31.60 -19.26 -4.45
N VAL A 644 31.37 -18.07 -4.93
CA VAL A 644 30.28 -17.77 -5.86
C VAL A 644 30.78 -17.03 -7.09
N LEU A 645 30.14 -17.32 -8.22
CA LEU A 645 30.32 -16.64 -9.48
C LEU A 645 29.04 -15.84 -9.77
N ILE A 646 29.13 -14.50 -9.83
CA ILE A 646 28.02 -13.59 -9.97
C ILE A 646 28.23 -12.63 -11.15
N PRO A 647 27.16 -12.02 -11.70
CA PRO A 647 27.29 -11.02 -12.76
C PRO A 647 28.15 -9.81 -12.33
N GLU A 648 29.03 -9.32 -13.22
CA GLU A 648 29.87 -8.14 -12.94
C GLU A 648 28.99 -6.91 -12.57
N ARG A 649 27.84 -6.79 -13.20
CA ARG A 649 26.88 -5.70 -12.96
C ARG A 649 26.31 -5.68 -11.52
N ASN A 650 26.28 -6.83 -10.85
CA ASN A 650 25.84 -6.92 -9.46
C ASN A 650 26.89 -6.48 -8.42
N ALA A 651 28.12 -6.17 -8.82
CA ALA A 651 29.15 -5.71 -7.87
C ALA A 651 28.77 -4.41 -7.14
N ALA A 652 27.98 -3.54 -7.80
CA ALA A 652 27.44 -2.31 -7.19
C ALA A 652 26.36 -2.58 -6.14
N HIS A 653 25.67 -3.71 -6.22
CA HIS A 653 24.54 -4.09 -5.39
C HIS A 653 24.96 -4.83 -4.08
N LEU A 654 26.25 -5.14 -3.93
CA LEU A 654 26.71 -5.93 -2.79
C LEU A 654 26.80 -5.11 -1.50
N VAL A 655 25.94 -5.45 -0.55
CA VAL A 655 25.97 -4.97 0.83
C VAL A 655 25.87 -6.18 1.76
N LEU A 656 26.94 -6.99 1.77
CA LEU A 656 26.97 -8.28 2.46
C LEU A 656 27.17 -8.13 3.98
N ASN A 657 26.74 -9.15 4.72
CA ASN A 657 26.94 -9.29 6.16
C ASN A 657 28.43 -9.38 6.51
N GLU A 658 28.78 -8.87 7.70
CA GLU A 658 30.17 -8.81 8.18
C GLU A 658 30.85 -10.19 8.24
N GLU A 659 30.10 -11.26 8.47
CA GLU A 659 30.61 -12.65 8.51
C GLU A 659 31.16 -13.11 7.16
N VAL A 660 30.43 -12.82 6.07
CA VAL A 660 30.87 -13.14 4.69
C VAL A 660 32.11 -12.32 4.34
N VAL A 661 32.08 -11.02 4.64
CA VAL A 661 33.21 -10.12 4.36
C VAL A 661 34.46 -10.57 5.09
N ALA A 662 34.34 -10.97 6.37
CA ALA A 662 35.44 -11.49 7.16
C ALA A 662 35.99 -12.82 6.60
N ALA A 663 35.14 -13.72 6.15
CA ALA A 663 35.54 -14.98 5.53
C ALA A 663 36.29 -14.76 4.22
N VAL A 664 35.86 -13.81 3.40
CA VAL A 664 36.57 -13.44 2.16
C VAL A 664 37.91 -12.81 2.48
N ALA A 665 37.99 -11.90 3.47
CA ALA A 665 39.24 -11.31 3.92
C ALA A 665 40.22 -12.36 4.46
N ALA A 666 39.72 -13.42 5.08
CA ALA A 666 40.54 -14.55 5.55
C ALA A 666 40.88 -15.58 4.45
N GLY A 667 40.47 -15.36 3.21
CA GLY A 667 40.71 -16.29 2.09
C GLY A 667 39.94 -17.60 2.19
N LYS A 668 38.91 -17.68 3.04
CA LYS A 668 38.08 -18.88 3.24
C LYS A 668 36.90 -19.01 2.30
N PHE A 669 36.52 -17.93 1.64
CA PHE A 669 35.42 -17.87 0.67
C PHE A 669 35.79 -16.91 -0.43
N GLN A 670 35.31 -17.12 -1.66
CA GLN A 670 35.63 -16.31 -2.81
C GLN A 670 34.37 -15.77 -3.49
N ILE A 671 34.40 -14.50 -3.87
CA ILE A 671 33.35 -13.90 -4.70
C ILE A 671 34.00 -13.38 -5.98
N ARG A 672 33.57 -13.92 -7.11
CA ARG A 672 34.10 -13.57 -8.42
C ARG A 672 32.99 -13.07 -9.34
N THR A 673 33.35 -12.15 -10.22
CA THR A 673 32.42 -11.58 -11.19
C THR A 673 32.80 -11.96 -12.59
N PHE A 674 31.80 -12.12 -13.46
CA PHE A 674 31.96 -12.38 -14.88
C PHE A 674 30.98 -11.54 -15.70
N ALA A 675 31.41 -11.14 -16.92
CA ALA A 675 30.63 -10.33 -17.84
C ALA A 675 30.12 -11.13 -19.04
N HIS A 676 30.76 -12.28 -19.35
CA HIS A 676 30.37 -13.14 -20.45
C HIS A 676 30.43 -14.62 -20.05
N VAL A 677 29.49 -15.43 -20.54
CA VAL A 677 29.39 -16.87 -20.19
C VAL A 677 30.67 -17.65 -20.44
N LEU A 678 31.44 -17.31 -21.46
CA LEU A 678 32.73 -17.97 -21.76
C LEU A 678 33.77 -17.74 -20.66
N GLU A 679 33.80 -16.58 -20.00
CA GLU A 679 34.69 -16.30 -18.86
C GLU A 679 34.40 -17.23 -17.68
N GLY A 680 33.11 -17.44 -17.36
CA GLY A 680 32.71 -18.39 -16.33
C GLY A 680 33.04 -19.83 -16.67
N LEU A 681 32.88 -20.21 -17.95
CA LEU A 681 33.22 -21.53 -18.44
C LEU A 681 34.74 -21.84 -18.31
N GLU A 682 35.61 -20.89 -18.68
CA GLU A 682 37.06 -21.00 -18.48
C GLU A 682 37.43 -21.17 -17.00
N TYR A 683 36.82 -20.38 -16.12
CA TYR A 683 37.09 -20.47 -14.68
C TYR A 683 36.69 -21.83 -14.08
N LEU A 684 35.49 -22.31 -14.40
CA LEU A 684 34.96 -23.55 -13.87
C LEU A 684 35.69 -24.81 -14.38
N THR A 685 36.08 -24.78 -15.64
CA THR A 685 36.78 -25.94 -16.27
C THR A 685 38.30 -25.89 -16.12
N GLY A 686 38.88 -24.70 -16.01
CA GLY A 686 40.31 -24.46 -16.03
C GLY A 686 40.94 -24.58 -17.43
N LEU A 687 40.11 -24.64 -18.49
CA LEU A 687 40.53 -24.69 -19.89
C LEU A 687 40.01 -23.46 -20.63
N SER A 688 40.69 -23.05 -21.71
CA SER A 688 40.19 -21.99 -22.57
C SER A 688 38.81 -22.35 -23.15
N ALA A 689 37.87 -21.40 -23.12
CA ALA A 689 36.57 -21.59 -23.75
C ALA A 689 36.68 -21.89 -25.22
N GLY A 690 37.57 -21.22 -25.93
CA GLY A 690 37.86 -21.36 -27.37
C GLY A 690 37.25 -20.24 -28.20
N GLU A 691 37.94 -19.89 -29.29
CA GLU A 691 37.48 -18.95 -30.28
C GLU A 691 37.31 -19.70 -31.63
N LEU A 692 36.35 -19.23 -32.43
CA LEU A 692 36.14 -19.74 -33.77
C LEU A 692 37.31 -19.32 -34.67
N ASP A 693 37.83 -20.26 -35.47
CA ASP A 693 38.81 -19.99 -36.53
C ASP A 693 38.11 -19.40 -37.78
N GLU A 694 38.90 -19.06 -38.80
CA GLU A 694 38.40 -18.55 -40.09
C GLU A 694 37.43 -19.51 -40.79
N LYS A 695 37.49 -20.79 -40.47
CA LYS A 695 36.59 -21.82 -41.00
C LYS A 695 35.34 -21.98 -40.14
N GLY A 696 35.26 -21.31 -38.99
CA GLY A 696 34.15 -21.39 -38.04
C GLY A 696 34.17 -22.69 -37.21
N ASP A 697 35.37 -23.21 -36.92
CA ASP A 697 35.57 -24.36 -36.02
C ASP A 697 36.32 -23.91 -34.77
N TYR A 698 35.97 -24.50 -33.62
CA TYR A 698 36.66 -24.26 -32.36
C TYR A 698 37.96 -25.09 -32.27
N ARG A 699 38.97 -24.55 -31.58
CA ARG A 699 40.18 -25.30 -31.30
C ARG A 699 39.87 -26.60 -30.54
N PRO A 700 40.35 -27.77 -30.96
CA PRO A 700 39.95 -29.06 -30.39
C PRO A 700 40.25 -29.26 -28.91
N GLU A 701 41.27 -28.58 -28.36
CA GLU A 701 41.65 -28.61 -26.93
C GLU A 701 40.81 -27.71 -26.06
N SER A 702 40.11 -26.75 -26.63
CA SER A 702 39.24 -25.86 -25.90
C SER A 702 37.91 -26.53 -25.44
N VAL A 703 37.19 -25.92 -24.50
CA VAL A 703 35.90 -26.45 -24.03
C VAL A 703 34.90 -26.53 -25.17
N MET A 704 34.72 -25.43 -25.94
CA MET A 704 33.78 -25.37 -27.06
C MET A 704 34.21 -26.32 -28.22
N GLY A 705 35.53 -26.53 -28.43
CA GLY A 705 36.03 -27.52 -29.39
C GLY A 705 35.71 -28.96 -28.97
N ARG A 706 35.71 -29.27 -27.67
CA ARG A 706 35.27 -30.59 -27.19
C ARG A 706 33.78 -30.76 -27.39
N VAL A 707 32.96 -29.73 -27.07
CA VAL A 707 31.51 -29.72 -27.32
C VAL A 707 31.24 -29.95 -28.81
N GLN A 708 31.90 -29.20 -29.71
CA GLN A 708 31.76 -29.35 -31.15
C GLN A 708 32.03 -30.79 -31.60
N ARG A 709 33.12 -31.39 -31.14
CA ARG A 709 33.48 -32.77 -31.49
C ARG A 709 32.42 -33.79 -31.07
N VAL A 710 31.83 -33.62 -29.87
CA VAL A 710 30.79 -34.52 -29.37
C VAL A 710 29.51 -34.34 -30.20
N LEU A 711 29.11 -33.12 -30.50
CA LEU A 711 27.96 -32.84 -31.36
C LEU A 711 28.12 -33.40 -32.78
N GLU A 712 29.32 -33.31 -33.34
CA GLU A 712 29.65 -33.98 -34.61
C GLU A 712 29.52 -35.50 -34.52
N GLY A 713 29.93 -36.08 -33.38
CA GLY A 713 29.76 -37.53 -33.11
C GLY A 713 28.27 -37.88 -33.00
N PHE A 714 27.48 -37.11 -32.29
CA PHE A 714 26.04 -37.33 -32.20
C PHE A 714 25.34 -37.25 -33.55
N ARG A 715 25.73 -36.30 -34.40
CA ARG A 715 25.20 -36.18 -35.75
C ARG A 715 25.50 -37.42 -36.59
N LYS A 716 26.74 -37.94 -36.54
CA LYS A 716 27.11 -39.18 -37.25
C LYS A 716 26.29 -40.40 -36.79
N ILE A 717 26.10 -40.57 -35.51
CA ILE A 717 25.25 -41.62 -34.92
C ILE A 717 23.82 -41.49 -35.42
N TYR A 718 23.26 -40.27 -35.34
CA TYR A 718 21.89 -39.99 -35.76
C TYR A 718 21.68 -40.27 -37.26
N ASP A 719 22.63 -39.81 -38.14
CA ASP A 719 22.58 -40.04 -39.60
C ASP A 719 22.71 -41.52 -39.94
N SER A 720 23.53 -42.30 -39.20
CA SER A 720 23.64 -43.75 -39.41
C SER A 720 22.35 -44.48 -39.06
N ASN A 721 21.72 -44.17 -37.94
CA ASN A 721 20.46 -44.80 -37.54
C ASN A 721 19.31 -44.50 -38.52
N LYS A 722 19.32 -43.30 -39.13
CA LYS A 722 18.30 -42.88 -40.11
C LYS A 722 18.49 -43.49 -41.50
N SER A 723 19.69 -44.01 -41.78
CA SER A 723 20.00 -44.74 -43.04
C SER A 723 19.68 -46.23 -42.97
N ASP A 724 19.45 -46.78 -41.74
CA ASP A 724 19.11 -48.17 -41.52
C ASP A 724 17.58 -48.42 -41.39
N ASP A 725 16.77 -47.34 -41.29
CA ASP A 725 15.32 -47.31 -41.42
C ASP A 725 14.89 -46.95 -42.85
#